data_ba109017c327de8c82c65dc88c292822
#
_entry.id   ba109017c327de8c82c65dc88c292822
#
_cell.length_a   1.000
_cell.length_b   1.000
_cell.length_c   1.000
_cell.angle_alpha   90.00
_cell.angle_beta   90.00
_cell.angle_gamma   90.00
#
_symmetry.space_group_name_H-M   'P 1'
#
loop_
_entity.id
_entity.type
_entity.pdbx_description
1 polymer ?
#
loop_
_entity_poly.entity_id
_entity_poly.type
_entity_poly.pdbx_seq_one_letter_code
_entity_poly.pdbx_strand_id
1 'polypeptide(L)'
;MSVKQTESKITALYERLSRDDDNAGDSNSIVNQKKYLESYAQQKGYTNCRHYTDDGWSGGNFERPAWKQLIADIEAGKVAHVIVKDMSRAGRDYLQTGFYTEVFFRQHGVHFVAIANSVDSDDQNSNEFAPFLNIMNEWYLRDLSRKQKTAIRVKGESGKPTTNCAIYGYKKDPENKYHWLIDEEAAAVVRRIFRLTIEGKGPYDIARILFEDKVETPAVYFGKQGKGIWKSKEEFSNPYNWSGYVVGQILTKPEYMGHTVNFRSHKQSYKDKNAVMNPREDWLIFEDTHEAIVDRETWELAQKLRKTPKRIDTLGEANPLTGLLYCADCGEKMYNHRSKGGTENNPYPSDFFDCSSYTLAHQKRTSACFGRYISTKALRTLILDTIRTVSTFAISNQAAFMEKVRSASQLRQTEAAKDAKRKLSKDKKRIAELDTIIKKLYESFAVGRITDERFDSLLADYEAEQKALQASVTEAEERLSAFTEDTARVEQFLELARKYTDFSELTTPMINEFIEKIIVHAPERIDGDRVQEVEIHLRFIGQFELPAPELTVEEIKRQEQLKRHRIKSRERYQKIKAGEHAVGQPFTLTCKCCGQEFASKRTNTLFCGPNCRAKFYRQEAAESRSRACTCESCGKEFITTRSDVK
;
A
#
# COMPACT_ATOMS: atom_id res chain seq x y z
N MET A 1 23.30 -75.37 -9.64
CA MET A 1 21.95 -74.79 -9.84
C MET A 1 21.63 -73.90 -8.63
N SER A 2 21.76 -72.59 -8.82
CA SER A 2 21.49 -71.58 -7.77
C SER A 2 19.96 -71.47 -7.63
N VAL A 3 19.44 -71.85 -6.48
CA VAL A 3 18.05 -71.62 -6.10
C VAL A 3 17.89 -70.11 -5.93
N LYS A 4 17.29 -69.44 -6.91
CA LYS A 4 16.79 -68.07 -6.72
C LYS A 4 15.74 -68.16 -5.61
N GLN A 5 16.08 -67.63 -4.40
CA GLN A 5 15.08 -67.29 -3.38
C GLN A 5 14.12 -66.28 -4.01
N THR A 6 12.91 -66.71 -4.29
CA THR A 6 11.79 -65.83 -4.63
C THR A 6 11.49 -65.04 -3.35
N GLU A 7 12.01 -63.81 -3.24
CA GLU A 7 11.61 -62.88 -2.16
C GLU A 7 10.08 -62.79 -2.18
N SER A 8 9.43 -63.16 -1.06
CA SER A 8 7.99 -63.04 -0.95
C SER A 8 7.60 -61.55 -1.06
N LYS A 9 6.76 -61.21 -2.04
CA LYS A 9 6.28 -59.84 -2.24
C LYS A 9 5.65 -59.27 -0.96
N ILE A 10 5.73 -57.96 -0.82
CA ILE A 10 5.27 -57.20 0.36
C ILE A 10 3.72 -57.18 0.41
N THR A 11 3.15 -57.40 1.60
CA THR A 11 1.79 -57.00 1.94
C THR A 11 1.85 -55.65 2.62
N ALA A 12 1.43 -54.59 1.90
CA ALA A 12 1.47 -53.22 2.38
C ALA A 12 0.23 -52.93 3.26
N LEU A 13 0.50 -52.57 4.50
CA LEU A 13 -0.52 -52.09 5.45
C LEU A 13 -0.45 -50.57 5.46
N TYR A 14 -1.49 -49.89 4.95
CA TYR A 14 -1.47 -48.45 4.83
C TYR A 14 -2.39 -47.78 5.86
N GLU A 15 -1.81 -46.88 6.66
CA GLU A 15 -2.50 -46.11 7.69
C GLU A 15 -2.40 -44.62 7.43
N ARG A 16 -3.51 -43.92 7.72
CA ARG A 16 -3.56 -42.46 7.62
C ARG A 16 -4.45 -41.85 8.71
N LEU A 17 -3.93 -40.78 9.33
CA LEU A 17 -4.69 -39.91 10.23
C LEU A 17 -4.58 -38.47 9.77
N SER A 18 -5.70 -37.73 9.75
CA SER A 18 -5.68 -36.31 9.51
C SER A 18 -5.73 -35.53 10.81
N ARG A 19 -5.24 -34.31 10.85
CA ARG A 19 -5.32 -33.41 12.03
C ARG A 19 -6.76 -33.15 12.48
N ASP A 20 -7.74 -33.29 11.59
CA ASP A 20 -9.15 -33.09 11.88
C ASP A 20 -9.80 -34.35 12.53
N ASP A 21 -9.14 -35.51 12.41
CA ASP A 21 -9.62 -36.79 12.97
C ASP A 21 -9.19 -36.99 14.44
N ASP A 22 -8.29 -36.14 14.98
CA ASP A 22 -7.81 -36.22 16.39
C ASP A 22 -8.92 -36.03 17.45
N ASN A 23 -10.07 -35.47 17.07
CA ASN A 23 -11.21 -35.26 17.96
C ASN A 23 -12.19 -36.46 18.02
N ALA A 24 -11.92 -37.53 17.30
CA ALA A 24 -12.88 -38.65 17.13
C ALA A 24 -12.63 -39.86 18.06
N GLY A 25 -11.85 -39.72 19.11
CA GLY A 25 -11.61 -40.76 20.13
C GLY A 25 -10.56 -41.80 19.73
N ASP A 26 -10.19 -42.66 20.70
CA ASP A 26 -9.09 -43.65 20.62
C ASP A 26 -9.14 -44.65 19.45
N SER A 27 -10.31 -44.88 18.85
CA SER A 27 -10.49 -45.85 17.76
C SER A 27 -9.85 -45.43 16.43
N ASN A 28 -9.52 -44.15 16.27
CA ASN A 28 -8.96 -43.59 15.04
C ASN A 28 -7.44 -43.33 15.10
N SER A 29 -6.80 -43.64 16.20
CA SER A 29 -5.34 -43.48 16.32
C SER A 29 -4.57 -44.37 15.33
N ILE A 30 -3.43 -43.92 14.89
CA ILE A 30 -2.53 -44.70 14.01
C ILE A 30 -2.17 -46.05 14.64
N VAL A 31 -1.96 -46.10 15.96
CA VAL A 31 -1.65 -47.34 16.71
C VAL A 31 -2.80 -48.35 16.60
N ASN A 32 -4.03 -47.90 16.75
CA ASN A 32 -5.20 -48.79 16.63
C ASN A 32 -5.40 -49.26 15.18
N GLN A 33 -5.13 -48.39 14.18
CA GLN A 33 -5.17 -48.81 12.78
C GLN A 33 -4.13 -49.88 12.48
N LYS A 34 -2.89 -49.75 12.96
CA LYS A 34 -1.84 -50.76 12.79
C LYS A 34 -2.24 -52.10 13.35
N LYS A 35 -2.65 -52.13 14.62
CA LYS A 35 -3.13 -53.37 15.28
C LYS A 35 -4.29 -54.03 14.51
N TYR A 36 -5.22 -53.22 14.02
CA TYR A 36 -6.37 -53.71 13.27
C TYR A 36 -5.95 -54.35 11.94
N LEU A 37 -5.07 -53.72 11.20
CA LEU A 37 -4.55 -54.20 9.91
C LEU A 37 -3.69 -55.47 10.10
N GLU A 38 -2.83 -55.50 11.13
CA GLU A 38 -2.01 -56.65 11.47
C GLU A 38 -2.88 -57.86 11.84
N SER A 39 -3.89 -57.67 12.69
CA SER A 39 -4.82 -58.72 13.07
C SER A 39 -5.55 -59.31 11.85
N TYR A 40 -6.03 -58.43 10.94
CA TYR A 40 -6.67 -58.88 9.70
C TYR A 40 -5.70 -59.63 8.79
N ALA A 41 -4.48 -59.13 8.62
CA ALA A 41 -3.46 -59.78 7.81
C ALA A 41 -3.12 -61.17 8.35
N GLN A 42 -2.97 -61.31 9.68
CA GLN A 42 -2.69 -62.56 10.33
C GLN A 42 -3.85 -63.58 10.15
N GLN A 43 -5.11 -63.12 10.36
CA GLN A 43 -6.31 -63.98 10.18
C GLN A 43 -6.47 -64.50 8.76
N LYS A 44 -6.08 -63.67 7.76
CA LYS A 44 -6.17 -64.04 6.34
C LYS A 44 -4.92 -64.74 5.80
N GLY A 45 -3.87 -64.92 6.62
CA GLY A 45 -2.65 -65.62 6.25
C GLY A 45 -1.69 -64.79 5.36
N TYR A 46 -1.83 -63.48 5.33
CA TYR A 46 -0.89 -62.58 4.60
C TYR A 46 0.46 -62.57 5.31
N THR A 47 1.52 -62.69 4.54
CA THR A 47 2.92 -62.70 5.02
C THR A 47 3.69 -61.47 4.52
N ASN A 48 4.89 -61.21 5.05
CA ASN A 48 5.74 -60.10 4.70
C ASN A 48 5.02 -58.75 4.79
N CYS A 49 4.34 -58.48 5.93
CA CYS A 49 3.60 -57.26 6.18
C CYS A 49 4.57 -56.09 6.44
N ARG A 50 4.34 -54.96 5.74
CA ARG A 50 5.07 -53.72 5.94
C ARG A 50 4.12 -52.55 6.09
N HIS A 51 4.32 -51.67 7.11
CA HIS A 51 3.52 -50.49 7.36
C HIS A 51 3.97 -49.30 6.50
N TYR A 52 2.99 -48.58 5.95
CA TYR A 52 3.16 -47.29 5.25
C TYR A 52 2.24 -46.28 5.95
N THR A 53 2.82 -45.36 6.71
CA THR A 53 2.09 -44.51 7.62
C THR A 53 2.20 -43.04 7.26
N ASP A 54 1.07 -42.38 7.03
CA ASP A 54 0.96 -40.93 6.82
C ASP A 54 0.17 -40.31 7.98
N ASP A 55 0.87 -39.87 9.04
CA ASP A 55 0.29 -39.19 10.19
C ASP A 55 0.18 -37.68 9.95
N GLY A 56 -0.94 -37.06 10.30
CA GLY A 56 -1.22 -35.62 10.11
C GLY A 56 -1.54 -35.22 8.67
N TRP A 57 -1.77 -36.18 7.75
CA TRP A 57 -2.03 -35.91 6.33
C TRP A 57 -3.50 -36.05 5.95
N SER A 58 -4.03 -35.06 5.20
CA SER A 58 -5.39 -35.09 4.67
C SER A 58 -5.56 -36.15 3.58
N GLY A 59 -6.76 -36.75 3.52
CA GLY A 59 -7.14 -37.67 2.44
C GLY A 59 -7.50 -37.02 1.11
N GLY A 60 -7.51 -35.69 1.04
CA GLY A 60 -7.92 -34.91 -0.14
C GLY A 60 -6.87 -34.81 -1.26
N ASN A 61 -5.64 -35.26 -1.03
CA ASN A 61 -4.60 -35.32 -2.05
C ASN A 61 -3.72 -36.56 -1.85
N PHE A 62 -2.94 -36.92 -2.88
CA PHE A 62 -2.04 -38.06 -2.89
C PHE A 62 -0.55 -37.69 -2.80
N GLU A 63 -0.22 -36.44 -2.45
CA GLU A 63 1.13 -35.91 -2.25
C GLU A 63 1.75 -36.31 -0.88
N ARG A 64 1.33 -37.47 -0.35
CA ARG A 64 1.71 -37.99 0.96
C ARG A 64 2.99 -38.83 0.85
N PRO A 65 3.97 -38.65 1.77
CA PRO A 65 5.28 -39.34 1.68
C PRO A 65 5.17 -40.87 1.66
N ALA A 66 4.42 -41.46 2.63
CA ALA A 66 4.30 -42.93 2.68
C ALA A 66 3.47 -43.48 1.52
N TRP A 67 2.45 -42.76 1.05
CA TRP A 67 1.71 -43.14 -0.15
C TRP A 67 2.63 -43.15 -1.40
N LYS A 68 3.46 -42.09 -1.61
CA LYS A 68 4.41 -42.05 -2.73
C LYS A 68 5.42 -43.19 -2.67
N GLN A 69 5.89 -43.54 -1.47
CA GLN A 69 6.80 -44.67 -1.30
C GLN A 69 6.08 -45.99 -1.63
N LEU A 70 4.81 -46.17 -1.21
CA LEU A 70 4.00 -47.31 -1.55
C LEU A 70 3.84 -47.44 -3.07
N ILE A 71 3.52 -46.35 -3.77
CA ILE A 71 3.37 -46.36 -5.22
C ILE A 71 4.70 -46.73 -5.91
N ALA A 72 5.82 -46.17 -5.48
CA ALA A 72 7.14 -46.50 -6.01
C ALA A 72 7.52 -48.00 -5.79
N ASP A 73 7.17 -48.56 -4.62
CA ASP A 73 7.40 -49.98 -4.35
C ASP A 73 6.46 -50.89 -5.18
N ILE A 74 5.24 -50.42 -5.52
CA ILE A 74 4.32 -51.09 -6.44
C ILE A 74 4.87 -51.08 -7.87
N GLU A 75 5.31 -49.92 -8.36
CA GLU A 75 5.96 -49.79 -9.69
C GLU A 75 7.20 -50.64 -9.82
N ALA A 76 7.96 -50.78 -8.74
CA ALA A 76 9.10 -51.68 -8.68
C ALA A 76 8.74 -53.20 -8.62
N GLY A 77 7.44 -53.54 -8.62
CA GLY A 77 6.91 -54.90 -8.57
C GLY A 77 7.11 -55.65 -7.24
N LYS A 78 7.43 -54.94 -6.15
CA LYS A 78 7.71 -55.49 -4.82
C LYS A 78 6.48 -55.80 -3.99
N VAL A 79 5.32 -55.18 -4.27
CA VAL A 79 4.08 -55.25 -3.50
C VAL A 79 3.10 -56.24 -4.16
N ALA A 80 2.48 -57.14 -3.39
CA ALA A 80 1.41 -57.99 -3.85
C ALA A 80 0.06 -57.56 -3.37
N HIS A 81 -0.02 -57.05 -2.14
CA HIS A 81 -1.29 -56.71 -1.50
C HIS A 81 -1.21 -55.29 -0.88
N VAL A 82 -2.29 -54.52 -0.96
CA VAL A 82 -2.47 -53.24 -0.26
C VAL A 82 -3.73 -53.35 0.58
N ILE A 83 -3.59 -53.25 1.89
CA ILE A 83 -4.68 -53.36 2.85
C ILE A 83 -4.84 -52.04 3.60
N VAL A 84 -6.08 -51.51 3.61
CA VAL A 84 -6.45 -50.28 4.33
C VAL A 84 -7.62 -50.56 5.25
N LYS A 85 -7.77 -49.77 6.33
CA LYS A 85 -8.92 -49.88 7.22
C LYS A 85 -10.23 -49.62 6.48
N ASP A 86 -10.29 -48.55 5.73
CA ASP A 86 -11.45 -48.13 4.93
C ASP A 86 -11.00 -47.30 3.71
N MET A 87 -11.89 -47.15 2.73
CA MET A 87 -11.60 -46.38 1.48
C MET A 87 -11.13 -44.96 1.75
N SER A 88 -11.61 -44.32 2.82
CA SER A 88 -11.22 -42.94 3.14
C SER A 88 -9.75 -42.82 3.57
N ARG A 89 -9.11 -43.90 4.03
CA ARG A 89 -7.69 -43.98 4.36
C ARG A 89 -6.85 -43.97 3.09
N ALA A 90 -7.27 -44.72 2.06
CA ALA A 90 -6.63 -44.66 0.75
C ALA A 90 -6.71 -43.24 0.15
N GLY A 91 -7.92 -42.67 0.09
CA GLY A 91 -8.14 -41.32 -0.40
C GLY A 91 -9.59 -40.89 -0.30
N ARG A 92 -9.81 -39.56 -0.40
CA ARG A 92 -11.13 -38.94 -0.43
C ARG A 92 -11.41 -38.17 -1.75
N ASP A 93 -10.44 -38.13 -2.66
CA ASP A 93 -10.64 -37.62 -4.03
C ASP A 93 -11.15 -38.76 -4.91
N TYR A 94 -12.36 -38.60 -5.42
CA TYR A 94 -13.04 -39.63 -6.23
C TYR A 94 -12.22 -40.10 -7.43
N LEU A 95 -11.70 -39.12 -8.23
CA LEU A 95 -10.99 -39.45 -9.47
C LEU A 95 -9.68 -40.17 -9.19
N GLN A 96 -8.88 -39.64 -8.24
CA GLN A 96 -7.58 -40.21 -7.92
C GLN A 96 -7.70 -41.54 -7.18
N THR A 97 -8.63 -41.66 -6.22
CA THR A 97 -8.86 -42.91 -5.51
C THR A 97 -9.33 -44.00 -6.48
N GLY A 98 -10.30 -43.70 -7.35
CA GLY A 98 -10.77 -44.59 -8.39
C GLY A 98 -9.65 -45.01 -9.35
N PHE A 99 -8.84 -44.06 -9.80
CA PHE A 99 -7.67 -44.36 -10.64
C PHE A 99 -6.75 -45.40 -9.98
N TYR A 100 -6.36 -45.19 -8.72
CA TYR A 100 -5.47 -46.14 -8.03
C TYR A 100 -6.12 -47.49 -7.81
N THR A 101 -7.37 -47.52 -7.33
CA THR A 101 -8.03 -48.82 -6.97
C THR A 101 -8.54 -49.61 -8.17
N GLU A 102 -9.02 -48.94 -9.21
CA GLU A 102 -9.66 -49.61 -10.34
C GLU A 102 -8.72 -49.82 -11.54
N VAL A 103 -7.69 -48.95 -11.70
CA VAL A 103 -6.78 -48.99 -12.85
C VAL A 103 -5.38 -49.36 -12.41
N PHE A 104 -4.74 -48.55 -11.58
CA PHE A 104 -3.30 -48.65 -11.28
C PHE A 104 -2.95 -49.96 -10.57
N PHE A 105 -3.65 -50.32 -9.49
CA PHE A 105 -3.36 -51.58 -8.75
C PHE A 105 -3.60 -52.80 -9.63
N ARG A 106 -4.66 -52.80 -10.43
CA ARG A 106 -4.93 -53.93 -11.38
C ARG A 106 -3.84 -54.03 -12.45
N GLN A 107 -3.39 -52.92 -13.01
CA GLN A 107 -2.31 -52.94 -14.01
C GLN A 107 -1.01 -53.55 -13.47
N HIS A 108 -0.73 -53.34 -12.18
CA HIS A 108 0.48 -53.86 -11.53
C HIS A 108 0.23 -55.22 -10.83
N GLY A 109 -0.95 -55.80 -10.97
CA GLY A 109 -1.30 -57.11 -10.35
C GLY A 109 -1.30 -57.04 -8.83
N VAL A 110 -1.68 -55.90 -8.26
CA VAL A 110 -1.77 -55.69 -6.79
C VAL A 110 -3.20 -55.86 -6.33
N HIS A 111 -3.40 -56.78 -5.35
CA HIS A 111 -4.66 -57.03 -4.69
C HIS A 111 -4.93 -55.94 -3.65
N PHE A 112 -6.07 -55.24 -3.76
CA PHE A 112 -6.48 -54.15 -2.86
C PHE A 112 -7.66 -54.56 -1.97
N VAL A 113 -7.54 -54.31 -0.65
CA VAL A 113 -8.57 -54.60 0.34
C VAL A 113 -8.85 -53.39 1.23
N ALA A 114 -10.12 -52.97 1.34
CA ALA A 114 -10.60 -51.99 2.33
C ALA A 114 -11.57 -52.68 3.31
N ILE A 115 -11.07 -53.02 4.49
CA ILE A 115 -11.70 -53.98 5.43
C ILE A 115 -13.10 -53.48 5.85
N ALA A 116 -13.21 -52.28 6.38
CA ALA A 116 -14.48 -51.75 6.92
C ALA A 116 -15.56 -51.48 5.86
N ASN A 117 -15.15 -51.37 4.58
CA ASN A 117 -16.08 -51.19 3.46
C ASN A 117 -16.41 -52.51 2.75
N SER A 118 -15.83 -53.63 3.18
CA SER A 118 -15.94 -54.94 2.49
C SER A 118 -15.59 -54.84 0.99
N VAL A 119 -14.60 -54.00 0.64
CA VAL A 119 -14.07 -53.87 -0.73
C VAL A 119 -12.87 -54.77 -0.85
N ASP A 120 -12.92 -55.67 -1.83
CA ASP A 120 -11.86 -56.63 -2.17
C ASP A 120 -11.74 -56.67 -3.68
N SER A 121 -10.56 -56.35 -4.22
CA SER A 121 -10.36 -56.26 -5.68
C SER A 121 -10.48 -57.59 -6.42
N ASP A 122 -10.37 -58.71 -5.71
CA ASP A 122 -10.53 -60.05 -6.27
C ASP A 122 -11.97 -60.57 -6.22
N ASP A 123 -12.84 -59.90 -5.44
CA ASP A 123 -14.27 -60.22 -5.38
C ASP A 123 -15.08 -59.32 -6.31
N GLN A 124 -15.68 -59.90 -7.36
CA GLN A 124 -16.44 -59.14 -8.37
C GLN A 124 -17.64 -58.38 -7.77
N ASN A 125 -18.33 -58.95 -6.76
CA ASN A 125 -19.50 -58.31 -6.15
C ASN A 125 -19.13 -57.10 -5.29
N SER A 126 -17.98 -57.08 -4.64
CA SER A 126 -17.52 -55.98 -3.82
C SER A 126 -17.02 -54.77 -4.66
N ASN A 127 -16.57 -55.02 -5.87
CA ASN A 127 -16.06 -53.97 -6.79
C ASN A 127 -17.17 -53.05 -7.34
N GLU A 128 -18.40 -53.49 -7.45
CA GLU A 128 -19.50 -52.68 -7.98
C GLU A 128 -19.87 -51.52 -7.06
N PHE A 129 -19.63 -51.64 -5.75
CA PHE A 129 -19.92 -50.59 -4.75
C PHE A 129 -18.79 -49.61 -4.50
N ALA A 130 -17.57 -49.93 -4.87
CA ALA A 130 -16.41 -49.05 -4.64
C ALA A 130 -16.55 -47.66 -5.26
N PRO A 131 -17.05 -47.48 -6.52
CA PRO A 131 -17.31 -46.16 -7.10
C PRO A 131 -18.32 -45.32 -6.31
N PHE A 132 -19.39 -45.97 -5.79
CA PHE A 132 -20.38 -45.28 -4.96
C PHE A 132 -19.81 -44.76 -3.66
N LEU A 133 -18.94 -45.53 -3.00
CA LEU A 133 -18.28 -45.13 -1.76
C LEU A 133 -17.34 -43.94 -2.01
N ASN A 134 -16.64 -43.92 -3.14
CA ASN A 134 -15.79 -42.80 -3.54
C ASN A 134 -16.61 -41.53 -3.81
N ILE A 135 -17.74 -41.64 -4.52
CA ILE A 135 -18.69 -40.54 -4.78
C ILE A 135 -19.24 -39.99 -3.45
N MET A 136 -19.67 -40.90 -2.53
CA MET A 136 -20.19 -40.51 -1.22
C MET A 136 -19.15 -39.76 -0.39
N ASN A 137 -17.90 -40.21 -0.38
CA ASN A 137 -16.82 -39.55 0.33
C ASN A 137 -16.55 -38.13 -0.24
N GLU A 138 -16.56 -37.96 -1.56
CA GLU A 138 -16.40 -36.63 -2.18
C GLU A 138 -17.62 -35.74 -1.89
N TRP A 139 -18.83 -36.27 -1.99
CA TRP A 139 -20.03 -35.54 -1.67
C TRP A 139 -20.04 -35.06 -0.21
N TYR A 140 -19.61 -35.89 0.74
CA TYR A 140 -19.47 -35.53 2.14
C TYR A 140 -18.49 -34.35 2.34
N LEU A 141 -17.32 -34.39 1.71
CA LEU A 141 -16.36 -33.28 1.78
C LEU A 141 -16.92 -31.99 1.18
N ARG A 142 -17.66 -32.10 0.08
CA ARG A 142 -18.33 -30.98 -0.57
C ARG A 142 -19.41 -30.37 0.32
N ASP A 143 -20.21 -31.19 0.95
CA ASP A 143 -21.25 -30.78 1.90
C ASP A 143 -20.64 -30.14 3.16
N LEU A 144 -19.60 -30.72 3.73
CA LEU A 144 -18.86 -30.16 4.85
C LEU A 144 -18.28 -28.76 4.49
N SER A 145 -17.68 -28.65 3.30
CA SER A 145 -17.17 -27.37 2.82
C SER A 145 -18.27 -26.31 2.65
N ARG A 146 -19.45 -26.69 2.15
CA ARG A 146 -20.61 -25.79 2.06
C ARG A 146 -21.07 -25.32 3.44
N LYS A 147 -21.21 -26.23 4.39
CA LYS A 147 -21.60 -25.92 5.78
C LYS A 147 -20.60 -24.99 6.44
N GLN A 148 -19.30 -25.25 6.28
CA GLN A 148 -18.24 -24.37 6.81
C GLN A 148 -18.29 -22.98 6.15
N LYS A 149 -18.44 -22.88 4.82
CA LYS A 149 -18.58 -21.60 4.13
C LYS A 149 -19.80 -20.82 4.62
N THR A 150 -20.94 -21.48 4.81
CA THR A 150 -22.17 -20.86 5.35
C THR A 150 -21.94 -20.36 6.78
N ALA A 151 -21.33 -21.17 7.65
CA ALA A 151 -21.02 -20.78 9.03
C ALA A 151 -20.06 -19.57 9.09
N ILE A 152 -19.02 -19.56 8.23
CA ILE A 152 -18.08 -18.41 8.10
C ILE A 152 -18.83 -17.19 7.59
N ARG A 153 -19.76 -17.35 6.64
CA ARG A 153 -20.55 -16.25 6.08
C ARG A 153 -21.45 -15.63 7.14
N VAL A 154 -22.27 -16.41 7.83
CA VAL A 154 -23.14 -15.94 8.92
C VAL A 154 -22.32 -15.25 10.03
N LYS A 155 -21.18 -15.85 10.40
CA LYS A 155 -20.27 -15.27 11.38
C LYS A 155 -19.73 -13.92 10.89
N GLY A 156 -19.28 -13.82 9.64
CA GLY A 156 -18.71 -12.61 9.07
C GLY A 156 -19.75 -11.51 8.89
N GLU A 157 -20.97 -11.83 8.47
CA GLU A 157 -22.10 -10.92 8.32
C GLU A 157 -22.58 -10.36 9.68
N SER A 158 -22.35 -11.10 10.79
CA SER A 158 -22.62 -10.62 12.15
C SER A 158 -21.53 -9.73 12.75
N GLY A 159 -20.56 -9.27 11.96
CA GLY A 159 -19.48 -8.39 12.41
C GLY A 159 -18.34 -9.09 13.17
N LYS A 160 -18.42 -10.41 13.36
CA LYS A 160 -17.37 -11.17 14.07
C LYS A 160 -16.19 -11.44 13.14
N PRO A 161 -14.93 -11.27 13.62
CA PRO A 161 -13.75 -11.59 12.81
C PRO A 161 -13.76 -13.03 12.33
N THR A 162 -13.59 -13.24 11.02
CA THR A 162 -13.54 -14.58 10.42
C THR A 162 -12.16 -15.21 10.50
N THR A 163 -11.12 -14.43 10.88
CA THR A 163 -9.74 -14.88 11.01
C THR A 163 -9.51 -15.70 12.29
N ASN A 164 -8.63 -16.71 12.20
CA ASN A 164 -8.27 -17.55 13.35
C ASN A 164 -7.34 -16.83 14.34
N CYS A 165 -6.50 -15.92 13.88
CA CYS A 165 -5.59 -15.11 14.69
C CYS A 165 -5.91 -13.64 14.51
N ALA A 166 -5.73 -12.83 15.56
CA ALA A 166 -5.66 -11.38 15.42
C ALA A 166 -4.46 -11.01 14.55
N ILE A 167 -4.52 -9.85 13.89
CA ILE A 167 -3.39 -9.36 13.10
C ILE A 167 -2.25 -8.88 14.02
N TYR A 168 -1.05 -8.72 13.46
CA TYR A 168 0.11 -8.20 14.19
C TYR A 168 -0.22 -6.82 14.80
N GLY A 169 0.07 -6.61 16.07
CA GLY A 169 -0.34 -5.45 16.85
C GLY A 169 -1.56 -5.70 17.73
N TYR A 170 -2.29 -6.79 17.51
CA TYR A 170 -3.43 -7.17 18.32
C TYR A 170 -3.33 -8.60 18.85
N LYS A 171 -3.99 -8.86 19.97
CA LYS A 171 -4.24 -10.18 20.56
C LYS A 171 -5.72 -10.37 20.79
N LYS A 172 -6.18 -11.63 20.80
CA LYS A 172 -7.56 -11.94 21.14
C LYS A 172 -7.80 -11.72 22.64
N ASP A 173 -8.97 -11.19 22.95
CA ASP A 173 -9.46 -11.11 24.31
C ASP A 173 -9.69 -12.53 24.86
N PRO A 174 -9.15 -12.87 26.04
CA PRO A 174 -9.39 -14.16 26.68
C PRO A 174 -10.87 -14.43 26.98
N GLU A 175 -11.64 -13.40 27.32
CA GLU A 175 -13.07 -13.50 27.66
C GLU A 175 -13.95 -13.54 26.41
N ASN A 176 -13.57 -12.79 25.38
CA ASN A 176 -14.32 -12.71 24.12
C ASN A 176 -13.41 -12.89 22.90
N LYS A 177 -13.29 -14.12 22.40
CA LYS A 177 -12.44 -14.45 21.24
C LYS A 177 -12.75 -13.68 19.95
N TYR A 178 -13.85 -12.93 19.90
CA TYR A 178 -14.25 -12.10 18.77
C TYR A 178 -13.85 -10.64 18.94
N HIS A 179 -13.41 -10.24 20.13
CA HIS A 179 -12.87 -8.92 20.43
C HIS A 179 -11.33 -8.96 20.39
N TRP A 180 -10.72 -7.87 19.92
CA TRP A 180 -9.26 -7.75 19.87
C TRP A 180 -8.80 -6.68 20.84
N LEU A 181 -7.77 -7.02 21.60
CA LEU A 181 -7.07 -6.11 22.50
C LEU A 181 -5.74 -5.70 21.88
N ILE A 182 -5.26 -4.50 22.18
CA ILE A 182 -3.95 -4.05 21.73
C ILE A 182 -2.87 -4.92 22.38
N ASP A 183 -1.90 -5.33 21.59
CA ASP A 183 -0.65 -5.95 22.01
C ASP A 183 0.44 -4.89 21.92
N GLU A 184 0.75 -4.23 23.05
CA GLU A 184 1.54 -2.99 23.07
C GLU A 184 2.94 -3.16 22.45
N GLU A 185 3.60 -4.31 22.62
CA GLU A 185 4.89 -4.58 22.02
C GLU A 185 4.82 -4.54 20.49
N ALA A 186 3.90 -5.27 19.92
CA ALA A 186 3.70 -5.31 18.46
C ALA A 186 3.04 -4.03 17.93
N ALA A 187 2.14 -3.40 18.71
CA ALA A 187 1.49 -2.14 18.36
C ALA A 187 2.46 -0.97 18.26
N ALA A 188 3.47 -0.92 19.12
CA ALA A 188 4.54 0.09 19.05
C ALA A 188 5.28 0.04 17.70
N VAL A 189 5.53 -1.17 17.18
CA VAL A 189 6.14 -1.36 15.84
C VAL A 189 5.19 -0.89 14.74
N VAL A 190 3.89 -1.19 14.84
CA VAL A 190 2.89 -0.72 13.88
C VAL A 190 2.82 0.81 13.86
N ARG A 191 2.69 1.46 15.01
CA ARG A 191 2.71 2.94 15.13
C ARG A 191 3.98 3.54 14.52
N ARG A 192 5.14 2.90 14.76
CA ARG A 192 6.41 3.31 14.18
C ARG A 192 6.43 3.23 12.65
N ILE A 193 5.87 2.17 12.07
CA ILE A 193 5.75 2.01 10.61
C ILE A 193 4.92 3.15 10.00
N PHE A 194 3.79 3.49 10.60
CA PHE A 194 2.96 4.61 10.15
C PHE A 194 3.69 5.94 10.29
N ARG A 195 4.37 6.20 11.41
CA ARG A 195 5.18 7.41 11.62
C ARG A 195 6.27 7.56 10.56
N LEU A 196 7.06 6.51 10.32
CA LEU A 196 8.10 6.53 9.28
C LEU A 196 7.53 6.77 7.87
N THR A 197 6.30 6.30 7.61
CA THR A 197 5.60 6.59 6.35
C THR A 197 5.26 8.08 6.23
N ILE A 198 4.81 8.72 7.32
CA ILE A 198 4.55 10.16 7.36
C ILE A 198 5.85 10.96 7.23
N GLU A 199 6.94 10.46 7.78
CA GLU A 199 8.29 11.01 7.58
C GLU A 199 8.80 10.87 6.13
N GLY A 200 8.01 10.23 5.25
CA GLY A 200 8.30 10.11 3.83
C GLY A 200 9.14 8.91 3.44
N LYS A 201 9.37 7.97 4.36
CA LYS A 201 10.10 6.73 4.07
C LYS A 201 9.24 5.77 3.27
N GLY A 202 9.83 5.15 2.25
CA GLY A 202 9.17 4.10 1.48
C GLY A 202 9.12 2.76 2.22
N PRO A 203 8.23 1.81 1.83
CA PRO A 203 8.12 0.51 2.50
C PRO A 203 9.43 -0.27 2.56
N TYR A 204 10.28 -0.15 1.55
CA TYR A 204 11.60 -0.82 1.51
C TYR A 204 12.60 -0.15 2.48
N ASP A 205 12.58 1.19 2.59
CA ASP A 205 13.42 1.92 3.55
C ASP A 205 12.99 1.61 4.98
N ILE A 206 11.68 1.56 5.25
CA ILE A 206 11.14 1.17 6.54
C ILE A 206 11.57 -0.26 6.90
N ALA A 207 11.48 -1.19 5.96
CA ALA A 207 11.94 -2.56 6.16
C ALA A 207 13.44 -2.63 6.51
N ARG A 208 14.27 -1.82 5.84
CA ARG A 208 15.71 -1.70 6.14
C ARG A 208 15.96 -1.13 7.53
N ILE A 209 15.26 -0.06 7.92
CA ILE A 209 15.37 0.53 9.26
C ILE A 209 15.01 -0.49 10.35
N LEU A 210 13.90 -1.22 10.16
CA LEU A 210 13.47 -2.25 11.11
C LEU A 210 14.46 -3.41 11.19
N PHE A 211 15.11 -3.76 10.08
CA PHE A 211 16.18 -4.77 10.04
C PHE A 211 17.44 -4.30 10.81
N GLU A 212 17.90 -3.06 10.57
CA GLU A 212 19.05 -2.45 11.22
C GLU A 212 18.84 -2.37 12.75
N ASP A 213 17.63 -2.05 13.19
CA ASP A 213 17.23 -1.97 14.59
C ASP A 213 16.92 -3.35 15.24
N LYS A 214 17.09 -4.45 14.49
CA LYS A 214 16.83 -5.82 14.94
C LYS A 214 15.43 -6.03 15.50
N VAL A 215 14.42 -5.43 14.85
CA VAL A 215 13.01 -5.65 15.18
C VAL A 215 12.55 -6.97 14.57
N GLU A 216 11.95 -7.83 15.36
CA GLU A 216 11.45 -9.14 14.90
C GLU A 216 10.29 -8.98 13.92
N THR A 217 10.31 -9.82 12.87
CA THR A 217 9.20 -9.85 11.90
C THR A 217 7.92 -10.42 12.52
N PRO A 218 6.72 -10.07 12.00
CA PRO A 218 5.46 -10.66 12.48
C PRO A 218 5.44 -12.19 12.47
N ALA A 219 6.13 -12.82 11.53
CA ALA A 219 6.23 -14.28 11.44
C ALA A 219 6.98 -14.88 12.64
N VAL A 220 8.11 -14.25 13.03
CA VAL A 220 8.88 -14.66 14.20
C VAL A 220 8.10 -14.42 15.48
N TYR A 221 7.49 -13.24 15.60
CA TYR A 221 6.68 -12.86 16.75
C TYR A 221 5.55 -13.85 17.02
N PHE A 222 4.78 -14.21 15.98
CA PHE A 222 3.73 -15.23 16.09
C PHE A 222 4.27 -16.65 16.31
N GLY A 223 5.39 -16.98 15.69
CA GLY A 223 6.06 -18.29 15.87
C GLY A 223 6.44 -18.53 17.32
N LYS A 224 7.09 -17.57 17.99
CA LYS A 224 7.42 -17.62 19.41
C LYS A 224 6.18 -17.79 20.31
N GLN A 225 5.06 -17.23 19.93
CA GLN A 225 3.79 -17.39 20.64
C GLN A 225 3.03 -18.67 20.28
N GLY A 226 3.58 -19.53 19.43
CA GLY A 226 2.91 -20.75 18.97
C GLY A 226 1.63 -20.49 18.18
N LYS A 227 1.51 -19.36 17.48
CA LYS A 227 0.30 -18.93 16.78
C LYS A 227 0.39 -19.07 15.26
N GLY A 228 -0.76 -19.36 14.66
CA GLY A 228 -0.93 -19.36 13.20
C GLY A 228 -0.15 -20.46 12.48
N ILE A 229 0.19 -20.21 11.22
CA ILE A 229 0.92 -21.14 10.35
C ILE A 229 2.41 -21.29 10.74
N TRP A 230 2.93 -20.40 11.58
CA TRP A 230 4.31 -20.41 12.06
C TRP A 230 4.51 -21.23 13.34
N LYS A 231 3.44 -21.81 13.92
CA LYS A 231 3.46 -22.63 15.14
C LYS A 231 4.49 -23.76 15.12
N SER A 232 4.72 -24.36 13.95
CA SER A 232 5.64 -25.49 13.78
C SER A 232 7.06 -25.09 13.39
N LYS A 233 7.37 -23.79 13.31
CA LYS A 233 8.70 -23.30 12.97
C LYS A 233 9.47 -23.00 14.25
N GLU A 234 10.36 -23.89 14.62
CA GLU A 234 11.21 -23.75 15.82
C GLU A 234 12.35 -22.75 15.62
N GLU A 235 12.91 -22.67 14.41
CA GLU A 235 13.99 -21.75 14.08
C GLU A 235 13.70 -20.89 12.85
N PHE A 236 14.05 -19.61 12.95
CA PHE A 236 14.02 -18.66 11.85
C PHE A 236 15.45 -18.30 11.48
N SER A 237 15.88 -18.63 10.29
CA SER A 237 17.23 -18.36 9.78
C SER A 237 17.57 -16.85 9.78
N ASN A 238 16.58 -15.98 9.63
CA ASN A 238 16.76 -14.53 9.70
C ASN A 238 15.54 -13.86 10.35
N PRO A 239 15.53 -13.69 11.67
CA PRO A 239 14.37 -13.22 12.43
C PRO A 239 14.00 -11.75 12.15
N TYR A 240 14.92 -10.94 11.65
CA TYR A 240 14.77 -9.50 11.43
C TYR A 240 14.56 -9.13 9.97
N ASN A 241 14.44 -10.11 9.06
CA ASN A 241 14.36 -9.87 7.63
C ASN A 241 12.97 -9.34 7.21
N TRP A 242 12.73 -8.08 7.50
CA TRP A 242 11.56 -7.38 7.03
C TRP A 242 11.61 -7.20 5.51
N SER A 243 10.48 -7.37 4.85
CA SER A 243 10.34 -7.05 3.44
C SER A 243 9.43 -5.83 3.24
N GLY A 244 9.68 -5.04 2.21
CA GLY A 244 8.81 -3.92 1.84
C GLY A 244 7.37 -4.37 1.57
N TYR A 245 7.16 -5.63 1.15
CA TYR A 245 5.83 -6.21 0.98
C TYR A 245 5.09 -6.34 2.32
N VAL A 246 5.72 -6.87 3.37
CA VAL A 246 5.11 -7.02 4.71
C VAL A 246 4.76 -5.65 5.29
N VAL A 247 5.66 -4.67 5.18
CA VAL A 247 5.39 -3.29 5.58
C VAL A 247 4.19 -2.71 4.80
N GLY A 248 4.17 -2.92 3.47
CA GLY A 248 3.06 -2.53 2.62
C GLY A 248 1.73 -3.14 3.03
N GLN A 249 1.72 -4.43 3.39
CA GLN A 249 0.53 -5.12 3.89
C GLN A 249 0.03 -4.56 5.23
N ILE A 250 0.94 -4.20 6.15
CA ILE A 250 0.57 -3.54 7.42
C ILE A 250 -0.12 -2.22 7.12
N LEU A 251 0.48 -1.38 6.30
CA LEU A 251 -0.05 -0.05 5.96
C LEU A 251 -1.41 -0.06 5.27
N THR A 252 -1.83 -1.18 4.64
CA THR A 252 -3.11 -1.26 3.91
C THR A 252 -4.28 -1.75 4.73
N LYS A 253 -4.08 -2.15 5.98
CA LYS A 253 -5.12 -2.80 6.79
C LYS A 253 -5.96 -1.78 7.55
N PRO A 254 -7.27 -1.64 7.24
CA PRO A 254 -8.18 -0.76 8.00
C PRO A 254 -8.39 -1.24 9.43
N GLU A 255 -8.07 -2.50 9.75
CA GLU A 255 -8.18 -3.03 11.10
C GLU A 255 -7.34 -2.26 12.12
N TYR A 256 -6.29 -1.56 11.67
CA TYR A 256 -5.51 -0.70 12.57
C TYR A 256 -6.25 0.56 13.03
N MET A 257 -7.35 0.93 12.34
CA MET A 257 -8.29 1.98 12.76
C MET A 257 -9.39 1.45 13.71
N GLY A 258 -9.30 0.20 14.18
CA GLY A 258 -10.33 -0.39 15.04
C GLY A 258 -11.45 -1.11 14.28
N HIS A 259 -11.32 -1.32 12.96
CA HIS A 259 -12.37 -1.92 12.14
C HIS A 259 -12.19 -3.42 11.98
N THR A 260 -13.30 -4.17 11.91
CA THR A 260 -13.28 -5.57 11.48
C THR A 260 -13.54 -5.65 9.99
N VAL A 261 -12.64 -6.29 9.24
CA VAL A 261 -12.77 -6.48 7.79
C VAL A 261 -12.87 -7.96 7.46
N ASN A 262 -14.02 -8.34 6.91
CA ASN A 262 -14.32 -9.72 6.51
C ASN A 262 -14.37 -9.86 4.98
N PHE A 263 -14.25 -11.07 4.50
CA PHE A 263 -14.40 -11.47 3.09
C PHE A 263 -13.45 -10.79 2.11
N ARG A 264 -12.19 -10.54 2.51
CA ARG A 264 -11.15 -10.02 1.61
C ARG A 264 -10.78 -10.98 0.49
N SER A 265 -10.92 -12.26 0.74
CA SER A 265 -10.60 -13.31 -0.24
C SER A 265 -11.52 -14.50 -0.08
N HIS A 266 -11.64 -15.26 -1.16
CA HIS A 266 -12.38 -16.53 -1.15
C HIS A 266 -11.58 -17.61 -1.86
N LYS A 267 -11.90 -18.87 -1.59
CA LYS A 267 -11.45 -20.01 -2.37
C LYS A 267 -12.60 -20.48 -3.27
N GLN A 268 -12.33 -20.64 -4.56
CA GLN A 268 -13.33 -21.10 -5.52
C GLN A 268 -13.81 -22.51 -5.16
N SER A 269 -12.88 -23.41 -4.90
CA SER A 269 -13.15 -24.79 -4.52
C SER A 269 -12.46 -25.14 -3.20
N TYR A 270 -12.97 -26.14 -2.49
CA TYR A 270 -12.29 -26.72 -1.32
C TYR A 270 -10.99 -27.46 -1.73
N LYS A 271 -10.85 -27.82 -3.00
CA LYS A 271 -9.64 -28.42 -3.57
C LYS A 271 -8.57 -27.38 -3.88
N ASP A 272 -8.91 -26.09 -4.00
CA ASP A 272 -7.96 -25.04 -4.34
C ASP A 272 -7.07 -24.69 -3.15
N LYS A 273 -5.76 -24.66 -3.41
CA LYS A 273 -4.76 -24.22 -2.42
C LYS A 273 -4.73 -22.70 -2.31
N ASN A 274 -4.97 -21.99 -3.43
CA ASN A 274 -4.86 -20.55 -3.53
C ASN A 274 -6.19 -19.84 -3.25
N ALA A 275 -6.13 -18.73 -2.55
CA ALA A 275 -7.26 -17.83 -2.38
C ALA A 275 -7.20 -16.72 -3.43
N VAL A 276 -8.37 -16.35 -3.96
CA VAL A 276 -8.55 -15.22 -4.87
C VAL A 276 -9.00 -14.01 -4.04
N MET A 277 -8.39 -12.84 -4.29
CA MET A 277 -8.78 -11.60 -3.63
C MET A 277 -10.11 -11.10 -4.19
N ASN A 278 -11.00 -10.71 -3.30
CA ASN A 278 -12.26 -10.07 -3.66
C ASN A 278 -12.03 -8.59 -4.01
N PRO A 279 -12.83 -8.01 -4.91
CA PRO A 279 -12.92 -6.57 -5.08
C PRO A 279 -13.21 -5.88 -3.73
N ARG A 280 -12.74 -4.65 -3.55
CA ARG A 280 -12.88 -3.95 -2.28
C ARG A 280 -14.35 -3.68 -1.92
N GLU A 281 -15.20 -3.59 -2.91
CA GLU A 281 -16.66 -3.39 -2.80
C GLU A 281 -17.36 -4.58 -2.14
N ASP A 282 -16.79 -5.79 -2.26
CA ASP A 282 -17.31 -7.02 -1.65
C ASP A 282 -16.82 -7.23 -0.21
N TRP A 283 -15.95 -6.35 0.30
CA TRP A 283 -15.48 -6.47 1.67
C TRP A 283 -16.53 -5.96 2.64
N LEU A 284 -16.83 -6.72 3.67
CA LEU A 284 -17.66 -6.23 4.78
C LEU A 284 -16.76 -5.59 5.84
N ILE A 285 -16.94 -4.28 6.02
CA ILE A 285 -16.20 -3.48 7.00
C ILE A 285 -17.18 -3.07 8.10
N PHE A 286 -16.84 -3.43 9.33
CA PHE A 286 -17.56 -3.03 10.53
C PHE A 286 -16.66 -2.06 11.29
N GLU A 287 -17.12 -0.82 11.43
CA GLU A 287 -16.34 0.24 12.06
C GLU A 287 -16.34 0.09 13.59
N ASP A 288 -15.27 0.54 14.23
CA ASP A 288 -15.09 0.71 15.69
C ASP A 288 -15.44 -0.55 16.52
N THR A 289 -15.02 -1.72 16.05
CA THR A 289 -15.25 -3.00 16.73
C THR A 289 -14.24 -3.33 17.82
N HIS A 290 -13.11 -2.62 17.82
CA HIS A 290 -12.02 -2.74 18.79
C HIS A 290 -11.20 -1.46 18.86
N GLU A 291 -10.34 -1.33 19.86
CA GLU A 291 -9.51 -0.13 20.05
C GLU A 291 -8.53 0.07 18.89
N ALA A 292 -8.43 1.29 18.38
CA ALA A 292 -7.55 1.65 17.27
C ALA A 292 -6.09 1.76 17.72
N ILE A 293 -5.15 1.15 16.97
CA ILE A 293 -3.71 1.36 17.16
C ILE A 293 -3.27 2.68 16.51
N VAL A 294 -3.93 3.04 15.41
CA VAL A 294 -3.64 4.23 14.61
C VAL A 294 -4.96 4.97 14.38
N ASP A 295 -4.98 6.27 14.62
CA ASP A 295 -6.13 7.10 14.34
C ASP A 295 -6.43 7.15 12.83
N ARG A 296 -7.68 7.48 12.50
CA ARG A 296 -8.19 7.50 11.13
C ARG A 296 -7.39 8.46 10.24
N GLU A 297 -7.01 9.60 10.78
CA GLU A 297 -6.31 10.66 10.03
C GLU A 297 -4.89 10.22 9.64
N THR A 298 -4.16 9.65 10.60
CA THR A 298 -2.82 9.07 10.36
C THR A 298 -2.90 7.96 9.31
N TRP A 299 -3.91 7.09 9.38
CA TRP A 299 -4.09 6.01 8.40
C TRP A 299 -4.41 6.56 7.00
N GLU A 300 -5.36 7.49 6.88
CA GLU A 300 -5.73 8.11 5.60
C GLU A 300 -4.56 8.89 4.99
N LEU A 301 -3.81 9.62 5.83
CA LEU A 301 -2.59 10.31 5.41
C LEU A 301 -1.56 9.32 4.83
N ALA A 302 -1.32 8.20 5.51
CA ALA A 302 -0.42 7.18 5.02
C ALA A 302 -0.90 6.60 3.67
N GLN A 303 -2.23 6.37 3.49
CA GLN A 303 -2.76 5.94 2.19
C GLN A 303 -2.55 6.99 1.09
N LYS A 304 -2.80 8.27 1.39
CA LYS A 304 -2.60 9.38 0.44
C LYS A 304 -1.14 9.47 -0.01
N LEU A 305 -0.21 9.40 0.93
CA LEU A 305 1.24 9.45 0.64
C LEU A 305 1.70 8.26 -0.22
N ARG A 306 1.14 7.08 0.00
CA ARG A 306 1.46 5.86 -0.77
C ARG A 306 0.90 5.85 -2.20
N LYS A 307 -0.21 6.56 -2.46
CA LYS A 307 -0.79 6.66 -3.81
C LYS A 307 0.11 7.39 -4.81
N THR A 308 1.01 8.24 -4.32
CA THR A 308 1.92 9.00 -5.19
C THR A 308 3.33 8.41 -5.11
N PRO A 309 3.80 7.71 -6.16
CA PRO A 309 5.16 7.19 -6.20
C PRO A 309 6.15 8.37 -6.19
N LYS A 310 6.99 8.44 -5.17
CA LYS A 310 8.08 9.40 -5.10
C LYS A 310 9.32 8.76 -5.70
N ARG A 311 9.80 9.28 -6.83
CA ARG A 311 11.06 8.82 -7.41
C ARG A 311 12.21 9.32 -6.57
N ILE A 312 13.06 8.40 -6.13
CA ILE A 312 14.33 8.71 -5.48
C ILE A 312 15.28 9.21 -6.56
N ASP A 313 15.98 10.30 -6.30
CA ASP A 313 17.01 10.83 -7.21
C ASP A 313 18.35 10.10 -7.02
N THR A 314 19.38 10.58 -7.71
CA THR A 314 20.74 10.01 -7.64
C THR A 314 21.43 10.21 -6.29
N LEU A 315 20.91 11.08 -5.42
CA LEU A 315 21.41 11.29 -4.07
C LEU A 315 20.63 10.49 -3.01
N GLY A 316 19.66 9.66 -3.44
CA GLY A 316 18.86 8.82 -2.55
C GLY A 316 17.68 9.54 -1.90
N GLU A 317 17.37 10.78 -2.32
CA GLU A 317 16.29 11.58 -1.74
C GLU A 317 15.15 11.82 -2.72
N ALA A 318 13.92 11.67 -2.25
CA ALA A 318 12.72 12.08 -2.98
C ALA A 318 12.32 13.51 -2.56
N ASN A 319 11.89 14.36 -3.53
CA ASN A 319 11.37 15.68 -3.17
C ASN A 319 10.04 15.52 -2.40
N PRO A 320 9.95 16.00 -1.14
CA PRO A 320 8.75 15.85 -0.30
C PRO A 320 7.49 16.46 -0.90
N LEU A 321 7.63 17.49 -1.73
CA LEU A 321 6.51 18.20 -2.38
C LEU A 321 5.95 17.45 -3.59
N THR A 322 6.57 16.35 -4.02
CA THR A 322 6.09 15.57 -5.17
C THR A 322 4.67 15.05 -4.92
N GLY A 323 3.77 15.38 -5.85
CA GLY A 323 2.36 14.95 -5.80
C GLY A 323 1.43 15.87 -5.03
N LEU A 324 1.95 16.96 -4.44
CA LEU A 324 1.14 17.98 -3.75
C LEU A 324 0.84 19.19 -4.64
N LEU A 325 1.60 19.41 -5.74
CA LEU A 325 1.44 20.56 -6.61
C LEU A 325 0.53 20.28 -7.80
N TYR A 326 -0.33 21.23 -8.10
CA TYR A 326 -1.29 21.19 -9.20
C TYR A 326 -1.24 22.50 -10.01
N CYS A 327 -1.43 22.38 -11.31
CA CYS A 327 -1.55 23.53 -12.20
C CYS A 327 -2.95 24.13 -12.10
N ALA A 328 -3.07 25.44 -11.89
CA ALA A 328 -4.35 26.14 -11.80
C ALA A 328 -5.19 26.06 -13.08
N ASP A 329 -4.54 26.03 -14.26
CA ASP A 329 -5.26 26.08 -15.53
C ASP A 329 -5.81 24.73 -15.99
N CYS A 330 -5.03 23.64 -15.83
CA CYS A 330 -5.41 22.31 -16.32
C CYS A 330 -5.75 21.32 -15.21
N GLY A 331 -5.55 21.67 -13.93
CA GLY A 331 -5.81 20.80 -12.79
C GLY A 331 -4.83 19.64 -12.63
N GLU A 332 -3.91 19.42 -13.56
CA GLU A 332 -2.98 18.30 -13.53
C GLU A 332 -1.82 18.53 -12.57
N LYS A 333 -1.20 17.42 -12.14
CA LYS A 333 -0.05 17.45 -11.22
C LYS A 333 1.16 18.09 -11.90
N MET A 334 1.98 18.76 -11.11
CA MET A 334 3.26 19.29 -11.55
C MET A 334 4.39 18.30 -11.24
N TYR A 335 5.33 18.17 -12.18
CA TYR A 335 6.50 17.31 -12.08
C TYR A 335 7.72 18.06 -11.56
N ASN A 336 8.49 17.41 -10.70
CA ASN A 336 9.76 17.96 -10.22
C ASN A 336 10.88 17.68 -11.23
N HIS A 337 11.62 18.72 -11.57
CA HIS A 337 12.81 18.68 -12.42
C HIS A 337 14.03 19.11 -11.61
N ARG A 338 15.02 18.24 -11.52
CA ARG A 338 16.29 18.50 -10.84
C ARG A 338 17.45 18.29 -11.78
N SER A 339 18.41 19.24 -11.80
CA SER A 339 19.67 19.04 -12.51
C SER A 339 20.67 18.25 -11.68
N LYS A 340 21.53 17.50 -12.36
CA LYS A 340 22.66 16.80 -11.75
C LYS A 340 23.89 17.72 -11.72
N GLY A 341 24.79 17.50 -10.76
CA GLY A 341 26.12 18.13 -10.76
C GLY A 341 26.22 19.46 -10.03
N GLY A 342 25.51 19.58 -8.90
CA GLY A 342 25.69 20.69 -7.97
C GLY A 342 26.95 20.57 -7.10
N THR A 343 27.18 21.59 -6.27
CA THR A 343 28.18 21.62 -5.20
C THR A 343 27.56 21.16 -3.88
N GLU A 344 28.37 20.88 -2.86
CA GLU A 344 27.86 20.55 -1.50
C GLU A 344 26.86 21.59 -0.98
N ASN A 345 27.12 22.87 -1.22
CA ASN A 345 26.25 23.96 -0.79
C ASN A 345 25.02 24.17 -1.69
N ASN A 346 25.02 23.63 -2.91
CA ASN A 346 23.90 23.67 -3.83
C ASN A 346 23.88 22.40 -4.68
N PRO A 347 23.45 21.27 -4.09
CA PRO A 347 23.46 19.97 -4.77
C PRO A 347 22.52 19.93 -5.98
N TYR A 348 21.51 20.80 -6.00
CA TYR A 348 20.55 20.93 -7.09
C TYR A 348 20.55 22.36 -7.66
N PRO A 349 21.49 22.72 -8.56
CA PRO A 349 21.57 24.06 -9.15
C PRO A 349 20.29 24.45 -9.91
N SER A 350 19.52 23.47 -10.38
CA SER A 350 18.19 23.69 -10.96
C SER A 350 17.23 22.69 -10.32
N ASP A 351 16.33 23.18 -9.47
CA ASP A 351 15.25 22.41 -8.81
C ASP A 351 13.95 23.21 -8.90
N PHE A 352 13.02 22.72 -9.71
CA PHE A 352 11.74 23.39 -9.95
C PHE A 352 10.65 22.38 -10.28
N PHE A 353 9.40 22.83 -10.17
CA PHE A 353 8.23 22.09 -10.61
C PHE A 353 7.66 22.71 -11.88
N ASP A 354 7.24 21.88 -12.83
CA ASP A 354 6.59 22.29 -14.08
C ASP A 354 5.32 21.48 -14.32
N CYS A 355 4.36 22.04 -15.07
CA CYS A 355 3.11 21.39 -15.39
C CYS A 355 3.34 20.09 -16.18
N SER A 356 2.76 18.97 -15.71
CA SER A 356 2.94 17.67 -16.38
C SER A 356 2.33 17.65 -17.79
N SER A 357 1.17 18.29 -17.97
CA SER A 357 0.53 18.41 -19.29
C SER A 357 1.39 19.17 -20.28
N TYR A 358 2.05 20.25 -19.85
CA TYR A 358 3.00 21.00 -20.69
C TYR A 358 4.23 20.14 -21.01
N THR A 359 4.85 19.53 -20.03
CA THR A 359 6.03 18.68 -20.21
C THR A 359 5.76 17.52 -21.17
N LEU A 360 4.62 16.81 -20.98
CA LEU A 360 4.23 15.68 -21.83
C LEU A 360 3.80 16.14 -23.23
N ALA A 361 3.09 17.26 -23.35
CA ALA A 361 2.68 17.83 -24.63
C ALA A 361 3.90 18.30 -25.45
N HIS A 362 4.88 18.91 -24.81
CA HIS A 362 6.11 19.30 -25.46
C HIS A 362 6.88 18.08 -26.01
N GLN A 363 6.94 16.99 -25.26
CA GLN A 363 7.54 15.74 -25.72
C GLN A 363 6.76 15.11 -26.88
N LYS A 364 5.42 15.19 -26.86
CA LYS A 364 4.51 14.62 -27.88
C LYS A 364 4.19 15.61 -29.01
N ARG A 365 4.73 16.83 -28.99
CA ARG A 365 4.44 17.93 -29.94
C ARG A 365 2.96 18.29 -30.01
N THR A 366 2.26 18.26 -28.90
CA THR A 366 0.85 18.69 -28.75
C THR A 366 0.81 19.92 -27.84
N SER A 367 -0.18 20.78 -27.98
CA SER A 367 -0.41 21.91 -27.08
C SER A 367 -1.54 21.57 -26.10
N ALA A 368 -1.23 21.28 -24.84
CA ALA A 368 -2.24 20.99 -23.85
C ALA A 368 -2.28 22.00 -22.69
N CYS A 369 -1.16 22.67 -22.40
CA CYS A 369 -1.08 23.72 -21.38
C CYS A 369 0.13 24.61 -21.68
N PHE A 370 0.22 25.76 -21.00
CA PHE A 370 1.40 26.64 -21.09
C PHE A 370 2.43 26.27 -20.01
N GLY A 371 3.74 26.47 -20.32
CA GLY A 371 4.83 26.20 -19.38
C GLY A 371 4.73 27.08 -18.14
N ARG A 372 4.61 26.45 -17.00
CA ARG A 372 4.49 27.09 -15.69
C ARG A 372 5.43 26.43 -14.74
N TYR A 373 6.48 27.11 -14.39
CA TYR A 373 7.45 26.57 -13.45
C TYR A 373 7.53 27.42 -12.19
N ILE A 374 7.76 26.77 -11.07
CA ILE A 374 8.04 27.38 -9.78
C ILE A 374 9.28 26.76 -9.16
N SER A 375 10.19 27.59 -8.65
CA SER A 375 11.39 27.11 -7.95
C SER A 375 11.02 26.39 -6.66
N THR A 376 11.58 25.20 -6.44
CA THR A 376 11.40 24.44 -5.18
C THR A 376 11.85 25.24 -3.97
N LYS A 377 12.94 26.01 -4.08
CA LYS A 377 13.44 26.87 -2.99
C LYS A 377 12.43 27.96 -2.62
N ALA A 378 11.91 28.69 -3.62
CA ALA A 378 10.89 29.73 -3.37
C ALA A 378 9.63 29.16 -2.75
N LEU A 379 9.20 28.01 -3.26
CA LEU A 379 8.02 27.32 -2.75
C LEU A 379 8.20 26.86 -1.29
N ARG A 380 9.36 26.26 -0.95
CA ARG A 380 9.65 25.84 0.44
C ARG A 380 9.66 27.03 1.40
N THR A 381 10.22 28.16 1.01
CA THR A 381 10.18 29.40 1.82
C THR A 381 8.74 29.87 2.02
N LEU A 382 7.95 29.92 0.95
CA LEU A 382 6.54 30.33 1.02
C LEU A 382 5.71 29.41 1.92
N ILE A 383 5.88 28.10 1.80
CA ILE A 383 5.19 27.12 2.64
C ILE A 383 5.56 27.30 4.11
N LEU A 384 6.85 27.41 4.41
CA LEU A 384 7.33 27.59 5.79
C LEU A 384 6.76 28.87 6.40
N ASP A 385 6.80 29.98 5.67
CA ASP A 385 6.25 31.26 6.14
C ASP A 385 4.73 31.18 6.36
N THR A 386 4.02 30.51 5.45
CA THR A 386 2.57 30.30 5.60
C THR A 386 2.27 29.46 6.83
N ILE A 387 2.90 28.31 7.00
CA ILE A 387 2.68 27.43 8.18
C ILE A 387 3.01 28.18 9.46
N ARG A 388 4.15 28.86 9.53
CA ARG A 388 4.59 29.63 10.69
C ARG A 388 3.57 30.71 11.05
N THR A 389 3.16 31.51 10.09
CA THR A 389 2.27 32.64 10.34
C THR A 389 0.87 32.19 10.74
N VAL A 390 0.33 31.17 10.05
CA VAL A 390 -1.00 30.62 10.39
C VAL A 390 -0.97 29.94 11.75
N SER A 391 0.05 29.13 12.05
CA SER A 391 0.16 28.44 13.34
C SER A 391 0.35 29.43 14.50
N THR A 392 1.18 30.46 14.33
CA THR A 392 1.35 31.52 15.33
C THR A 392 0.05 32.27 15.57
N PHE A 393 -0.68 32.64 14.51
CA PHE A 393 -1.97 33.30 14.63
C PHE A 393 -3.02 32.40 15.32
N ALA A 394 -3.08 31.12 14.95
CA ALA A 394 -3.99 30.14 15.52
C ALA A 394 -3.74 29.91 17.02
N ILE A 395 -2.48 29.86 17.46
CA ILE A 395 -2.11 29.68 18.87
C ILE A 395 -2.36 30.96 19.67
N SER A 396 -1.96 32.13 19.14
CA SER A 396 -2.06 33.40 19.86
C SER A 396 -3.48 33.96 19.95
N ASN A 397 -4.34 33.70 18.96
CA ASN A 397 -5.69 34.24 18.83
C ASN A 397 -6.73 33.17 18.48
N GLN A 398 -6.88 32.15 19.33
CA GLN A 398 -7.74 31.00 19.06
C GLN A 398 -9.18 31.38 18.71
N ALA A 399 -9.77 32.33 19.45
CA ALA A 399 -11.16 32.76 19.22
C ALA A 399 -11.33 33.42 17.84
N ALA A 400 -10.44 34.33 17.47
CA ALA A 400 -10.45 34.99 16.16
C ALA A 400 -10.14 34.01 15.02
N PHE A 401 -9.27 33.05 15.26
CA PHE A 401 -8.95 31.98 14.30
C PHE A 401 -10.18 31.09 14.06
N MET A 402 -10.84 30.63 15.14
CA MET A 402 -12.06 29.83 15.04
C MET A 402 -13.18 30.57 14.31
N GLU A 403 -13.37 31.87 14.59
CA GLU A 403 -14.38 32.69 13.93
C GLU A 403 -14.08 32.86 12.43
N LYS A 404 -12.82 33.10 12.06
CA LYS A 404 -12.39 33.18 10.63
C LYS A 404 -12.57 31.87 9.88
N VAL A 405 -12.18 30.74 10.45
CA VAL A 405 -12.39 29.43 9.83
C VAL A 405 -13.88 29.16 9.68
N ARG A 406 -14.69 29.45 10.71
CA ARG A 406 -16.15 29.34 10.65
C ARG A 406 -16.76 30.27 9.59
N SER A 407 -16.34 31.54 9.51
CA SER A 407 -16.89 32.47 8.53
C SER A 407 -16.50 32.08 7.10
N ALA A 408 -15.27 31.64 6.86
CA ALA A 408 -14.83 31.10 5.57
C ALA A 408 -15.58 29.81 5.19
N SER A 409 -15.84 28.95 6.16
CA SER A 409 -16.66 27.76 6.03
C SER A 409 -18.14 28.12 5.82
N GLN A 410 -18.72 28.99 6.61
CA GLN A 410 -20.12 29.42 6.50
C GLN A 410 -20.45 30.17 5.20
N LEU A 411 -19.53 30.95 4.63
CA LEU A 411 -19.73 31.61 3.34
C LEU A 411 -19.83 30.63 2.20
N ARG A 412 -19.03 29.56 2.22
CA ARG A 412 -19.12 28.45 1.26
C ARG A 412 -20.29 27.50 1.53
N GLN A 413 -20.68 27.34 2.80
CA GLN A 413 -21.70 26.43 3.29
C GLN A 413 -23.12 26.98 3.16
N THR A 414 -23.34 28.31 3.31
CA THR A 414 -24.68 28.86 3.39
C THR A 414 -25.49 28.69 2.13
N GLU A 415 -24.89 28.71 0.95
CA GLU A 415 -25.57 28.43 -0.32
C GLU A 415 -25.71 26.92 -0.55
N ALA A 416 -24.64 26.16 -0.43
CA ALA A 416 -24.64 24.71 -0.67
C ALA A 416 -25.47 23.94 0.39
N ALA A 417 -25.43 24.36 1.66
CA ALA A 417 -26.22 23.72 2.73
C ALA A 417 -27.69 24.10 2.68
N LYS A 418 -28.04 25.33 2.29
CA LYS A 418 -29.41 25.70 2.03
C LYS A 418 -30.01 24.91 0.89
N ASP A 419 -29.26 24.73 -0.20
CA ASP A 419 -29.69 23.95 -1.35
C ASP A 419 -29.80 22.47 -1.03
N ALA A 420 -28.80 21.89 -0.30
CA ALA A 420 -28.85 20.51 0.15
C ALA A 420 -30.02 20.25 1.11
N LYS A 421 -30.26 21.15 2.08
CA LYS A 421 -31.39 21.05 3.04
C LYS A 421 -32.75 21.20 2.34
N ARG A 422 -32.83 22.07 1.35
CA ARG A 422 -34.03 22.27 0.54
C ARG A 422 -34.31 21.05 -0.34
N LYS A 423 -33.29 20.49 -0.96
CA LYS A 423 -33.36 19.27 -1.75
C LYS A 423 -33.74 18.08 -0.87
N LEU A 424 -33.09 17.88 0.27
CA LEU A 424 -33.37 16.83 1.24
C LEU A 424 -34.86 16.86 1.69
N SER A 425 -35.37 18.03 2.03
CA SER A 425 -36.78 18.19 2.42
C SER A 425 -37.76 17.86 1.30
N LYS A 426 -37.40 18.24 0.05
CA LYS A 426 -38.23 17.96 -1.13
C LYS A 426 -38.19 16.45 -1.48
N ASP A 427 -37.03 15.82 -1.43
CA ASP A 427 -36.86 14.41 -1.74
C ASP A 427 -37.55 13.52 -0.69
N LYS A 428 -37.41 13.82 0.61
CA LYS A 428 -38.14 13.10 1.67
C LYS A 428 -39.67 13.24 1.52
N LYS A 429 -40.17 14.42 1.16
CA LYS A 429 -41.60 14.62 0.91
C LYS A 429 -42.07 13.80 -0.29
N ARG A 430 -41.28 13.75 -1.37
CA ARG A 430 -41.60 12.97 -2.56
C ARG A 430 -41.60 11.48 -2.29
N ILE A 431 -40.66 10.96 -1.49
CA ILE A 431 -40.65 9.57 -1.06
C ILE A 431 -41.95 9.20 -0.30
N ALA A 432 -42.37 10.02 0.63
CA ALA A 432 -43.62 9.79 1.35
C ALA A 432 -44.88 9.85 0.46
N GLU A 433 -44.86 10.70 -0.58
CA GLU A 433 -45.93 10.74 -1.59
C GLU A 433 -45.91 9.43 -2.43
N LEU A 434 -44.74 8.96 -2.84
CA LEU A 434 -44.59 7.69 -3.58
C LEU A 434 -45.05 6.50 -2.76
N ASP A 435 -44.73 6.43 -1.46
CA ASP A 435 -45.25 5.39 -0.56
C ASP A 435 -46.77 5.33 -0.55
N THR A 436 -47.39 6.52 -0.55
CA THR A 436 -48.87 6.66 -0.58
C THR A 436 -49.42 6.22 -1.94
N ILE A 437 -48.76 6.59 -3.02
CA ILE A 437 -49.16 6.22 -4.40
C ILE A 437 -49.04 4.72 -4.62
N ILE A 438 -47.91 4.12 -4.21
CA ILE A 438 -47.66 2.67 -4.32
C ILE A 438 -48.72 1.90 -3.53
N LYS A 439 -49.06 2.34 -2.32
CA LYS A 439 -50.12 1.73 -1.51
C LYS A 439 -51.49 1.78 -2.21
N LYS A 440 -51.87 2.93 -2.79
CA LYS A 440 -53.12 3.09 -3.54
C LYS A 440 -53.10 2.27 -4.84
N LEU A 441 -51.94 2.09 -5.48
CA LEU A 441 -51.79 1.25 -6.65
C LEU A 441 -52.07 -0.21 -6.34
N TYR A 442 -51.53 -0.71 -5.17
CA TYR A 442 -51.84 -2.06 -4.67
C TYR A 442 -53.31 -2.24 -4.36
N GLU A 443 -53.96 -1.26 -3.69
CA GLU A 443 -55.39 -1.28 -3.38
C GLU A 443 -56.22 -1.34 -4.67
N SER A 444 -55.87 -0.53 -5.68
CA SER A 444 -56.56 -0.51 -6.98
C SER A 444 -56.41 -1.79 -7.80
N PHE A 445 -55.23 -2.41 -7.70
CA PHE A 445 -54.95 -3.70 -8.30
C PHE A 445 -55.76 -4.83 -7.65
N ALA A 446 -55.79 -4.86 -6.30
CA ALA A 446 -56.55 -5.85 -5.55
C ALA A 446 -58.06 -5.80 -5.81
N VAL A 447 -58.61 -4.64 -6.20
CA VAL A 447 -60.03 -4.47 -6.55
C VAL A 447 -60.30 -4.71 -8.06
N GLY A 448 -59.25 -5.08 -8.83
CA GLY A 448 -59.39 -5.40 -10.27
C GLY A 448 -59.56 -4.19 -11.21
N ARG A 449 -59.18 -2.97 -10.75
CA ARG A 449 -59.32 -1.74 -11.56
C ARG A 449 -58.15 -1.51 -12.52
N ILE A 450 -57.05 -2.26 -12.35
CA ILE A 450 -55.84 -2.12 -13.15
C ILE A 450 -55.41 -3.51 -13.61
N THR A 451 -54.98 -3.61 -14.88
CA THR A 451 -54.46 -4.86 -15.47
C THR A 451 -53.05 -5.18 -14.94
N ASP A 452 -52.67 -6.46 -14.88
CA ASP A 452 -51.39 -6.94 -14.40
C ASP A 452 -50.20 -6.23 -15.08
N GLU A 453 -50.21 -6.16 -16.42
CA GLU A 453 -49.13 -5.50 -17.20
C GLU A 453 -48.97 -4.03 -16.86
N ARG A 454 -50.09 -3.31 -16.60
CA ARG A 454 -50.07 -1.90 -16.26
C ARG A 454 -49.66 -1.66 -14.79
N PHE A 455 -50.03 -2.59 -13.92
CA PHE A 455 -49.60 -2.59 -12.53
C PHE A 455 -48.09 -2.77 -12.41
N ASP A 456 -47.51 -3.80 -13.07
CA ASP A 456 -46.07 -4.09 -13.04
C ASP A 456 -45.25 -2.93 -13.62
N SER A 457 -45.70 -2.33 -14.74
CA SER A 457 -45.01 -1.18 -15.33
C SER A 457 -45.00 0.04 -14.41
N LEU A 458 -46.14 0.42 -13.83
CA LEU A 458 -46.23 1.57 -12.94
C LEU A 458 -45.49 1.34 -11.63
N LEU A 459 -45.53 0.13 -11.08
CA LEU A 459 -44.80 -0.25 -9.87
C LEU A 459 -43.30 -0.13 -10.09
N ALA A 460 -42.77 -0.67 -11.18
CA ALA A 460 -41.35 -0.60 -11.52
C ALA A 460 -40.87 0.85 -11.64
N ASP A 461 -41.67 1.73 -12.30
CA ASP A 461 -41.32 3.14 -12.46
C ASP A 461 -41.28 3.88 -11.10
N TYR A 462 -42.26 3.65 -10.20
CA TYR A 462 -42.29 4.28 -8.88
C TYR A 462 -41.23 3.74 -7.94
N GLU A 463 -40.91 2.44 -7.99
CA GLU A 463 -39.81 1.86 -7.20
C GLU A 463 -38.45 2.37 -7.67
N ALA A 464 -38.25 2.53 -8.99
CA ALA A 464 -37.03 3.12 -9.53
C ALA A 464 -36.86 4.59 -9.11
N GLU A 465 -37.95 5.41 -9.17
CA GLU A 465 -37.94 6.79 -8.69
C GLU A 465 -37.64 6.85 -7.19
N GLN A 466 -38.28 5.99 -6.39
CA GLN A 466 -38.08 5.93 -4.93
C GLN A 466 -36.62 5.57 -4.58
N LYS A 467 -36.04 4.60 -5.25
CA LYS A 467 -34.63 4.19 -5.06
C LYS A 467 -33.65 5.31 -5.42
N ALA A 468 -33.90 6.03 -6.51
CA ALA A 468 -33.08 7.18 -6.90
C ALA A 468 -33.17 8.33 -5.89
N LEU A 469 -34.36 8.61 -5.34
CA LEU A 469 -34.57 9.62 -4.32
C LEU A 469 -33.95 9.21 -2.98
N GLN A 470 -34.01 7.93 -2.59
CA GLN A 470 -33.34 7.43 -1.39
C GLN A 470 -31.81 7.61 -1.47
N ALA A 471 -31.20 7.30 -2.61
CA ALA A 471 -29.78 7.54 -2.85
C ALA A 471 -29.43 9.05 -2.73
N SER A 472 -30.28 9.94 -3.30
CA SER A 472 -30.12 11.40 -3.19
C SER A 472 -30.24 11.90 -1.75
N VAL A 473 -31.14 11.33 -0.95
CA VAL A 473 -31.32 11.64 0.48
C VAL A 473 -30.06 11.24 1.26
N THR A 474 -29.55 10.02 1.03
CA THR A 474 -28.33 9.53 1.71
C THR A 474 -27.14 10.43 1.39
N GLU A 475 -26.94 10.80 0.13
CA GLU A 475 -25.86 11.71 -0.30
C GLU A 475 -26.01 13.11 0.34
N ALA A 476 -27.24 13.63 0.44
CA ALA A 476 -27.49 14.93 1.06
C ALA A 476 -27.30 14.91 2.59
N GLU A 477 -27.65 13.79 3.26
CA GLU A 477 -27.41 13.58 4.69
C GLU A 477 -25.91 13.44 5.00
N GLU A 478 -25.15 12.71 4.20
CA GLU A 478 -23.69 12.63 4.32
C GLU A 478 -23.04 14.01 4.14
N ARG A 479 -23.49 14.81 3.18
CA ARG A 479 -23.03 16.19 3.02
C ARG A 479 -23.36 17.07 4.23
N LEU A 480 -24.54 16.94 4.82
CA LEU A 480 -24.94 17.70 6.01
C LEU A 480 -24.17 17.25 7.27
N SER A 481 -23.86 15.97 7.43
CA SER A 481 -23.04 15.49 8.55
C SER A 481 -21.60 16.00 8.47
N ALA A 482 -21.05 16.13 7.27
CA ALA A 482 -19.72 16.72 7.04
C ALA A 482 -19.62 18.18 7.55
N PHE A 483 -20.74 18.90 7.65
CA PHE A 483 -20.78 20.28 8.14
C PHE A 483 -20.69 20.41 9.67
N THR A 484 -21.02 19.38 10.44
CA THR A 484 -20.89 19.39 11.90
C THR A 484 -19.45 19.13 12.36
N GLU A 485 -18.58 18.67 11.46
CA GLU A 485 -17.18 18.33 11.75
C GLU A 485 -16.23 19.56 11.78
N ASP A 486 -16.65 20.76 11.37
CA ASP A 486 -15.75 21.91 11.24
C ASP A 486 -15.11 22.36 12.57
N THR A 487 -15.81 22.18 13.70
CA THR A 487 -15.23 22.52 15.01
C THR A 487 -14.13 21.54 15.39
N ALA A 488 -14.35 20.25 15.14
CA ALA A 488 -13.33 19.21 15.37
C ALA A 488 -12.08 19.44 14.50
N ARG A 489 -12.26 19.85 13.24
CA ARG A 489 -11.14 20.14 12.33
C ARG A 489 -10.28 21.32 12.80
N VAL A 490 -10.88 22.36 13.38
CA VAL A 490 -10.11 23.48 13.94
C VAL A 490 -9.29 23.03 15.14
N GLU A 491 -9.87 22.20 16.01
CA GLU A 491 -9.15 21.64 17.15
C GLU A 491 -7.98 20.76 16.72
N GLN A 492 -8.17 19.93 15.70
CA GLN A 492 -7.11 19.12 15.10
C GLN A 492 -5.96 19.97 14.53
N PHE A 493 -6.30 21.09 13.84
CA PHE A 493 -5.27 22.01 13.38
C PHE A 493 -4.50 22.66 14.53
N LEU A 494 -5.19 23.04 15.61
CA LEU A 494 -4.56 23.60 16.81
C LEU A 494 -3.64 22.60 17.51
N GLU A 495 -4.04 21.33 17.60
CA GLU A 495 -3.20 20.25 18.14
C GLU A 495 -1.96 20.05 17.28
N LEU A 496 -2.14 20.02 15.94
CA LEU A 496 -1.03 19.93 15.00
C LEU A 496 -0.09 21.13 15.12
N ALA A 497 -0.61 22.35 15.23
CA ALA A 497 0.20 23.55 15.40
C ALA A 497 0.98 23.54 16.74
N ARG A 498 0.41 23.01 17.82
CA ARG A 498 1.09 22.86 19.13
C ARG A 498 2.16 21.77 19.11
N LYS A 499 1.99 20.72 18.31
CA LYS A 499 2.97 19.63 18.14
C LYS A 499 4.32 20.15 17.61
N TYR A 500 4.29 21.19 16.78
CA TYR A 500 5.48 21.79 16.18
C TYR A 500 5.80 23.11 16.88
N THR A 501 6.84 23.09 17.69
CA THR A 501 7.32 24.30 18.43
C THR A 501 8.41 25.05 17.68
N ASP A 502 9.10 24.37 16.75
CA ASP A 502 10.18 24.93 15.94
C ASP A 502 9.80 24.99 14.46
N PHE A 503 9.72 26.22 13.94
CA PHE A 503 9.47 26.56 12.55
C PHE A 503 10.70 27.17 11.87
N SER A 504 11.92 26.81 12.30
CA SER A 504 13.16 27.28 11.68
C SER A 504 13.38 26.66 10.30
N GLU A 505 13.06 25.37 10.15
CA GLU A 505 13.22 24.62 8.89
C GLU A 505 11.95 23.85 8.52
N LEU A 506 11.68 23.80 7.20
CA LEU A 506 10.56 23.01 6.68
C LEU A 506 10.95 21.53 6.57
N THR A 507 10.41 20.71 7.47
CA THR A 507 10.65 19.27 7.49
C THR A 507 9.65 18.51 6.63
N THR A 508 10.00 17.28 6.22
CA THR A 508 9.09 16.41 5.46
C THR A 508 7.79 16.07 6.22
N PRO A 509 7.83 15.75 7.54
CA PRO A 509 6.61 15.58 8.32
C PRO A 509 5.72 16.81 8.30
N MET A 510 6.27 18.01 8.49
CA MET A 510 5.48 19.26 8.43
C MET A 510 4.76 19.40 7.08
N ILE A 511 5.46 19.17 5.97
CA ILE A 511 4.84 19.21 4.65
C ILE A 511 3.69 18.21 4.54
N ASN A 512 3.90 16.98 4.96
CA ASN A 512 2.91 15.91 4.84
C ASN A 512 1.71 16.10 5.79
N GLU A 513 1.91 16.63 6.98
CA GLU A 513 0.85 16.84 7.98
C GLU A 513 0.08 18.15 7.78
N PHE A 514 0.75 19.27 7.40
CA PHE A 514 0.08 20.56 7.22
C PHE A 514 -0.49 20.78 5.82
N ILE A 515 0.14 20.25 4.76
CA ILE A 515 -0.23 20.58 3.39
C ILE A 515 -1.18 19.52 2.80
N GLU A 516 -2.31 19.99 2.31
CA GLU A 516 -3.24 19.14 1.57
C GLU A 516 -2.93 19.13 0.07
N LYS A 517 -2.85 20.31 -0.53
CA LYS A 517 -2.49 20.55 -1.94
C LYS A 517 -2.01 21.97 -2.13
N ILE A 518 -1.31 22.21 -3.22
CA ILE A 518 -0.80 23.53 -3.63
C ILE A 518 -1.20 23.74 -5.08
N ILE A 519 -1.85 24.87 -5.37
CA ILE A 519 -2.25 25.25 -6.72
C ILE A 519 -1.34 26.39 -7.18
N VAL A 520 -0.74 26.23 -8.33
CA VAL A 520 0.23 27.19 -8.90
C VAL A 520 -0.39 27.85 -10.13
N HIS A 521 -0.58 29.17 -10.06
CA HIS A 521 -1.13 29.98 -11.14
C HIS A 521 -0.07 30.43 -12.14
N ALA A 522 -0.52 30.99 -13.27
CA ALA A 522 0.35 31.61 -14.23
C ALA A 522 1.15 32.75 -13.62
N PRO A 523 2.43 32.88 -13.96
CA PRO A 523 3.14 34.10 -13.62
C PRO A 523 2.62 35.26 -14.49
N GLU A 524 2.26 36.32 -13.81
CA GLU A 524 1.91 37.60 -14.44
C GLU A 524 3.03 38.60 -14.32
N ARG A 525 3.05 39.60 -15.19
CA ARG A 525 3.97 40.72 -15.07
C ARG A 525 3.21 41.96 -14.60
N ILE A 526 3.38 42.27 -13.32
CA ILE A 526 2.83 43.49 -12.72
C ILE A 526 3.98 44.47 -12.55
N ASP A 527 3.87 45.66 -13.12
CA ASP A 527 4.93 46.68 -13.12
C ASP A 527 6.30 46.18 -13.64
N GLY A 528 6.25 45.13 -14.51
CA GLY A 528 7.43 44.48 -15.09
C GLY A 528 8.10 43.44 -14.19
N ASP A 529 7.69 43.28 -12.95
CA ASP A 529 8.10 42.18 -12.07
C ASP A 529 7.26 40.93 -12.35
N ARG A 530 7.92 39.77 -12.27
CA ARG A 530 7.22 38.48 -12.39
C ARG A 530 6.58 38.14 -11.04
N VAL A 531 5.28 38.24 -10.97
CA VAL A 531 4.48 37.85 -9.83
C VAL A 531 3.79 36.52 -10.16
N GLN A 532 3.77 35.61 -9.25
CA GLN A 532 3.13 34.30 -9.42
C GLN A 532 2.30 34.01 -8.17
N GLU A 533 1.02 33.81 -8.36
CA GLU A 533 0.10 33.44 -7.31
C GLU A 533 0.22 31.95 -7.01
N VAL A 534 0.20 31.59 -5.71
CA VAL A 534 0.28 30.23 -5.22
C VAL A 534 -0.72 30.07 -4.11
N GLU A 535 -1.70 29.20 -4.31
CA GLU A 535 -2.67 28.85 -3.29
C GLU A 535 -2.16 27.65 -2.48
N ILE A 536 -2.02 27.82 -1.17
CA ILE A 536 -1.62 26.76 -0.26
C ILE A 536 -2.86 26.32 0.52
N HIS A 537 -3.33 25.10 0.26
CA HIS A 537 -4.42 24.51 1.01
C HIS A 537 -3.84 23.73 2.19
N LEU A 538 -4.12 24.21 3.39
CA LEU A 538 -3.72 23.56 4.62
C LEU A 538 -4.75 22.48 4.98
N ARG A 539 -4.27 21.37 5.55
CA ARG A 539 -5.11 20.31 6.06
C ARG A 539 -5.99 20.85 7.18
N PHE A 540 -7.21 20.36 7.27
CA PHE A 540 -8.26 20.74 8.22
C PHE A 540 -8.92 22.11 7.96
N ILE A 541 -8.18 23.14 7.54
CA ILE A 541 -8.69 24.51 7.39
C ILE A 541 -8.77 25.01 5.94
N GLY A 542 -8.21 24.26 4.99
CA GLY A 542 -8.20 24.62 3.56
C GLY A 542 -7.31 25.84 3.26
N GLN A 543 -7.74 26.68 2.33
CA GLN A 543 -7.09 27.96 2.05
C GLN A 543 -7.46 28.96 3.14
N PHE A 544 -6.47 29.47 3.85
CA PHE A 544 -6.65 30.42 4.93
C PHE A 544 -6.00 31.75 4.55
N GLU A 545 -6.81 32.82 4.46
CA GLU A 545 -6.33 34.17 4.24
C GLU A 545 -6.02 34.85 5.58
N LEU A 546 -4.75 35.13 5.78
CA LEU A 546 -4.31 35.90 6.94
C LEU A 546 -4.85 37.32 6.87
N PRO A 547 -5.20 37.95 8.01
CA PRO A 547 -5.39 39.38 8.04
C PRO A 547 -4.10 40.04 7.54
N ALA A 548 -4.24 40.98 6.59
CA ALA A 548 -3.10 41.73 6.12
C ALA A 548 -2.34 42.30 7.33
N PRO A 549 -1.03 42.01 7.46
CA PRO A 549 -0.27 42.59 8.57
C PRO A 549 -0.39 44.10 8.47
N GLU A 550 -0.75 44.77 9.55
CA GLU A 550 -0.58 46.21 9.65
C GLU A 550 0.91 46.49 9.52
N LEU A 551 1.33 46.85 8.32
CA LEU A 551 2.72 47.21 8.06
C LEU A 551 3.08 48.42 8.90
N THR A 552 4.12 48.33 9.67
CA THR A 552 4.66 49.46 10.41
C THR A 552 5.08 50.56 9.43
N VAL A 553 5.04 51.79 9.86
CA VAL A 553 5.41 52.97 9.05
C VAL A 553 6.84 52.81 8.48
N GLU A 554 7.73 52.11 9.20
CA GLU A 554 9.09 51.80 8.79
C GLU A 554 9.15 50.76 7.68
N GLU A 555 8.32 49.72 7.75
CA GLU A 555 8.23 48.68 6.70
C GLU A 555 7.63 49.22 5.41
N ILE A 556 6.64 50.10 5.49
CA ILE A 556 6.08 50.81 4.33
C ILE A 556 7.17 51.64 3.67
N LYS A 557 7.91 52.42 4.45
CA LYS A 557 9.05 53.24 3.93
C LYS A 557 10.11 52.36 3.29
N ARG A 558 10.44 51.21 3.88
CA ARG A 558 11.44 50.28 3.35
C ARG A 558 10.96 49.64 2.03
N GLN A 559 9.70 49.26 1.93
CA GLN A 559 9.11 48.74 0.70
C GLN A 559 9.08 49.80 -0.41
N GLU A 560 8.73 51.03 -0.09
CA GLU A 560 8.78 52.13 -1.03
C GLU A 560 10.21 52.42 -1.51
N GLN A 561 11.20 52.41 -0.61
CA GLN A 561 12.61 52.56 -0.98
C GLN A 561 13.07 51.45 -1.92
N LEU A 562 12.72 50.20 -1.65
CA LEU A 562 13.01 49.08 -2.52
C LEU A 562 12.32 49.18 -3.88
N LYS A 563 11.06 49.62 -3.94
CA LYS A 563 10.35 49.93 -5.19
C LYS A 563 11.05 51.00 -5.99
N ARG A 564 11.41 52.13 -5.36
CA ARG A 564 12.16 53.23 -6.01
C ARG A 564 13.54 52.77 -6.52
N HIS A 565 14.25 51.95 -5.78
CA HIS A 565 15.53 51.39 -6.20
C HIS A 565 15.37 50.44 -7.39
N ARG A 566 14.34 49.59 -7.41
CA ARG A 566 14.04 48.71 -8.55
C ARG A 566 13.68 49.49 -9.80
N ILE A 567 12.84 50.53 -9.69
CA ILE A 567 12.49 51.41 -10.82
C ILE A 567 13.74 52.08 -11.41
N LYS A 568 14.58 52.68 -10.56
CA LYS A 568 15.84 53.29 -11.00
C LYS A 568 16.80 52.31 -11.68
N SER A 569 16.91 51.09 -11.14
CA SER A 569 17.74 50.03 -11.73
C SER A 569 17.21 49.59 -13.10
N ARG A 570 15.89 49.54 -13.26
CA ARG A 570 15.22 49.21 -14.52
C ARG A 570 15.37 50.32 -15.57
N GLU A 571 15.16 51.57 -15.20
CA GLU A 571 15.40 52.73 -16.07
C GLU A 571 16.85 52.77 -16.52
N ARG A 572 17.80 52.51 -15.61
CA ARG A 572 19.23 52.43 -15.95
C ARG A 572 19.50 51.30 -16.96
N TYR A 573 18.88 50.12 -16.79
CA TYR A 573 19.03 49.01 -17.73
C TYR A 573 18.42 49.32 -19.09
N GLN A 574 17.25 49.99 -19.13
CA GLN A 574 16.62 50.41 -20.38
C GLN A 574 17.45 51.44 -21.11
N LYS A 575 18.03 52.44 -20.41
CA LYS A 575 18.95 53.44 -20.97
C LYS A 575 20.22 52.78 -21.51
N ILE A 576 20.75 51.76 -20.82
CA ILE A 576 21.90 50.99 -21.33
C ILE A 576 21.52 50.21 -22.59
N LYS A 577 20.33 49.64 -22.65
CA LYS A 577 19.82 48.88 -23.80
C LYS A 577 19.48 49.79 -24.99
N ALA A 578 19.03 51.01 -24.74
CA ALA A 578 18.76 52.02 -25.76
C ALA A 578 20.05 52.75 -26.27
N GLY A 579 21.22 52.45 -25.68
CA GLY A 579 22.47 53.10 -26.06
C GLY A 579 22.65 54.53 -25.52
N GLU A 580 21.72 55.01 -24.70
CA GLU A 580 21.70 56.37 -24.14
C GLU A 580 22.63 56.56 -22.93
N HIS A 581 23.18 55.47 -22.38
CA HIS A 581 24.15 55.58 -21.29
C HIS A 581 25.56 55.55 -21.86
N ALA A 582 26.32 56.56 -21.60
CA ALA A 582 27.76 56.59 -21.88
C ALA A 582 28.44 55.47 -21.14
N VAL A 583 28.77 54.40 -21.86
CA VAL A 583 29.60 53.33 -21.34
C VAL A 583 30.98 53.94 -21.16
N GLY A 584 31.48 53.99 -19.92
CA GLY A 584 32.83 54.55 -19.63
C GLY A 584 33.85 53.92 -20.55
N GLN A 585 34.89 54.72 -20.89
CA GLN A 585 35.95 54.25 -21.76
C GLN A 585 36.48 52.91 -21.28
N PRO A 586 36.67 51.92 -22.15
CA PRO A 586 37.16 50.63 -21.76
C PRO A 586 38.52 50.75 -21.09
N PHE A 587 38.74 50.08 -20.02
CA PHE A 587 40.03 49.99 -19.33
C PHE A 587 40.98 49.14 -20.16
N THR A 588 42.21 49.60 -20.33
CA THR A 588 43.26 48.75 -20.89
C THR A 588 43.83 47.88 -19.79
N LEU A 589 43.70 46.59 -19.93
CA LEU A 589 44.13 45.58 -18.97
C LEU A 589 45.10 44.61 -19.62
N THR A 590 46.04 44.06 -18.83
CA THR A 590 47.00 43.07 -19.31
C THR A 590 46.48 41.65 -19.03
N CYS A 591 46.46 40.80 -20.02
CA CYS A 591 46.01 39.41 -19.90
C CYS A 591 46.99 38.60 -19.06
N LYS A 592 46.51 37.97 -17.99
CA LYS A 592 47.32 37.11 -17.12
C LYS A 592 47.91 35.87 -17.81
N CYS A 593 47.36 35.45 -18.95
CA CYS A 593 47.81 34.27 -19.67
C CYS A 593 48.83 34.57 -20.80
N CYS A 594 48.56 35.61 -21.63
CA CYS A 594 49.41 35.88 -22.78
C CYS A 594 50.20 37.19 -22.67
N GLY A 595 50.02 37.96 -21.62
CA GLY A 595 50.71 39.23 -21.39
C GLY A 595 50.27 40.40 -22.32
N GLN A 596 49.38 40.18 -23.27
CA GLN A 596 48.90 41.20 -24.20
C GLN A 596 47.91 42.15 -23.54
N GLU A 597 47.96 43.40 -23.92
CA GLU A 597 46.96 44.38 -23.52
C GLU A 597 45.66 44.17 -24.28
N PHE A 598 44.54 44.33 -23.59
CA PHE A 598 43.21 44.23 -24.16
C PHE A 598 42.26 45.23 -23.51
N ALA A 599 41.27 45.65 -24.26
CA ALA A 599 40.25 46.57 -23.77
C ALA A 599 39.11 45.78 -23.08
N SER A 600 38.76 46.17 -21.84
CA SER A 600 37.64 45.60 -21.10
C SER A 600 36.77 46.67 -20.47
N LYS A 601 35.45 46.42 -20.46
CA LYS A 601 34.48 47.29 -19.77
C LYS A 601 34.46 47.08 -18.25
N ARG A 602 35.22 46.10 -17.75
CA ARG A 602 35.28 45.75 -16.32
C ARG A 602 36.73 45.75 -15.85
N THR A 603 37.01 46.37 -14.72
CA THR A 603 38.35 46.47 -14.11
C THR A 603 38.89 45.13 -13.59
N ASN A 604 38.02 44.12 -13.36
CA ASN A 604 38.40 42.82 -12.82
C ASN A 604 38.51 41.71 -13.87
N THR A 605 38.56 42.06 -15.16
CA THR A 605 38.75 41.08 -16.23
C THR A 605 40.22 40.68 -16.32
N LEU A 606 40.53 39.41 -16.10
CA LEU A 606 41.90 38.88 -16.01
C LEU A 606 42.45 38.34 -17.33
N PHE A 607 41.62 38.10 -18.33
CA PHE A 607 41.96 37.42 -19.57
C PHE A 607 41.36 38.12 -20.78
N CYS A 608 42.11 38.20 -21.88
CA CYS A 608 41.67 38.84 -23.12
C CYS A 608 40.55 38.06 -23.86
N GLY A 609 40.35 36.79 -23.53
CA GLY A 609 39.33 35.96 -24.12
C GLY A 609 39.22 34.56 -23.47
N PRO A 610 38.19 33.78 -23.88
CA PRO A 610 37.92 32.46 -23.30
C PRO A 610 39.07 31.46 -23.49
N ASN A 611 39.82 31.58 -24.61
CA ASN A 611 40.96 30.70 -24.89
C ASN A 611 42.12 30.95 -23.90
N CYS A 612 42.44 32.18 -23.58
CA CYS A 612 43.46 32.50 -22.60
C CYS A 612 43.06 32.10 -21.20
N ARG A 613 41.79 32.28 -20.85
CA ARG A 613 41.25 31.81 -19.59
C ARG A 613 41.37 30.29 -19.44
N ALA A 614 40.95 29.52 -20.48
CA ALA A 614 41.05 28.07 -20.47
C ALA A 614 42.52 27.57 -20.43
N LYS A 615 43.43 28.25 -21.13
CA LYS A 615 44.86 27.92 -21.15
C LYS A 615 45.47 28.14 -19.75
N PHE A 616 45.18 29.27 -19.11
CA PHE A 616 45.69 29.61 -17.79
C PHE A 616 45.27 28.58 -16.74
N TYR A 617 43.99 28.27 -16.65
CA TYR A 617 43.50 27.28 -15.68
C TYR A 617 43.94 25.85 -15.99
N ARG A 618 44.23 25.51 -17.27
CA ARG A 618 44.83 24.20 -17.58
C ARG A 618 46.30 24.14 -17.12
N GLN A 619 47.05 25.25 -17.22
CA GLN A 619 48.42 25.31 -16.72
C GLN A 619 48.46 25.26 -15.20
N GLU A 620 47.64 26.04 -14.52
CA GLU A 620 47.50 26.03 -13.06
C GLU A 620 47.06 24.66 -12.53
N ALA A 621 46.12 23.98 -13.17
CA ALA A 621 45.72 22.64 -12.84
C ALA A 621 46.80 21.58 -13.15
N ALA A 622 47.67 21.81 -14.15
CA ALA A 622 48.81 20.93 -14.42
C ALA A 622 49.92 21.12 -13.38
N GLU A 623 50.19 22.35 -12.97
CA GLU A 623 51.16 22.67 -11.92
C GLU A 623 50.73 22.14 -10.55
N SER A 624 49.45 22.28 -10.21
CA SER A 624 48.89 21.74 -8.95
C SER A 624 48.89 20.22 -8.88
N ARG A 625 48.93 19.52 -10.02
CA ARG A 625 49.02 18.05 -10.12
C ARG A 625 50.46 17.55 -10.27
N SER A 626 51.41 18.40 -10.52
CA SER A 626 52.82 18.02 -10.65
C SER A 626 53.38 17.60 -9.28
N ARG A 627 54.03 16.45 -9.25
CA ARG A 627 54.71 15.93 -8.07
C ARG A 627 56.14 15.53 -8.42
N ALA A 628 57.06 15.76 -7.50
CA ALA A 628 58.42 15.25 -7.60
C ALA A 628 58.40 13.75 -7.29
N CYS A 629 58.99 12.96 -8.17
CA CYS A 629 59.15 11.50 -7.99
C CYS A 629 60.59 11.14 -8.25
N THR A 630 61.12 10.11 -7.58
CA THR A 630 62.46 9.56 -7.78
C THR A 630 62.35 8.27 -8.63
N CYS A 631 63.09 8.17 -9.70
CA CYS A 631 63.10 6.96 -10.53
C CYS A 631 63.66 5.75 -9.77
N GLU A 632 62.90 4.72 -9.62
CA GLU A 632 63.32 3.48 -8.92
C GLU A 632 64.53 2.77 -9.57
N SER A 633 64.74 2.97 -10.89
CA SER A 633 65.82 2.31 -11.63
C SER A 633 67.14 3.06 -11.62
N CYS A 634 67.13 4.41 -11.58
CA CYS A 634 68.34 5.22 -11.72
C CYS A 634 68.55 6.26 -10.63
N GLY A 635 67.61 6.41 -9.67
CA GLY A 635 67.72 7.33 -8.53
C GLY A 635 67.61 8.83 -8.85
N LYS A 636 67.29 9.22 -10.11
CA LYS A 636 67.18 10.64 -10.51
C LYS A 636 65.76 11.15 -10.15
N GLU A 637 65.70 12.38 -9.67
CA GLU A 637 64.47 13.08 -9.43
C GLU A 637 63.89 13.65 -10.72
N PHE A 638 62.58 13.52 -10.93
CA PHE A 638 61.85 14.11 -12.04
C PHE A 638 60.46 14.54 -11.60
N ILE A 639 59.86 15.47 -12.32
CA ILE A 639 58.52 15.98 -12.05
C ILE A 639 57.52 15.32 -13.02
N THR A 640 56.45 14.76 -12.50
CA THR A 640 55.38 14.15 -13.31
C THR A 640 53.97 14.55 -12.86
N THR A 641 53.06 14.62 -13.81
CA THR A 641 51.62 14.82 -13.56
C THR A 641 50.82 13.50 -13.62
N ARG A 642 51.48 12.38 -13.93
CA ARG A 642 50.83 11.05 -14.02
C ARG A 642 50.87 10.36 -12.68
N SER A 643 49.78 9.67 -12.33
CA SER A 643 49.61 8.96 -11.10
C SER A 643 50.27 7.57 -11.10
N ASP A 644 50.54 7.03 -12.28
CA ASP A 644 51.02 5.68 -12.56
C ASP A 644 52.55 5.56 -12.78
N VAL A 645 53.29 6.62 -12.69
CA VAL A 645 54.75 6.63 -12.83
C VAL A 645 55.40 6.46 -11.45
N LYS A 646 56.16 5.37 -11.31
CA LYS A 646 56.99 5.03 -10.15
C LYS A 646 58.47 5.33 -10.40
#